data_a4d8b77d8020d1b775d81c75aeb982e7
#
_entry.id   a4d8b77d8020d1b775d81c75aeb982e7
#
_cell.length_a   1.000
_cell.length_b   1.000
_cell.length_c   1.000
_cell.angle_alpha   90.00
_cell.angle_beta   90.00
_cell.angle_gamma   90.00
#
_symmetry.space_group_name_H-M   'P 1'
#
loop_
_entity.id
_entity.type
_entity.pdbx_description
1 polymer ?
#
loop_
_entity_poly.entity_id
_entity_poly.type
_entity_poly.pdbx_seq_one_letter_code
_entity_poly.pdbx_strand_id
1 'polypeptide(L)'
;MAITIYTYSNPYEINKEPYFASIQNCFQLCVSQTLVNGLCDQYKDFYKGKLTTVNRFINQLYSDWESDSVAISQRAAIDNLIEYIDFSMIVDDISSEDVITSLKRNRSDVVESIRTMFELGMELGNIKSDELSYEQKCIVEIYKELKRTDNKFFAIKKGFKEEEIDSAIDTLISDITKNVESDKIQNIRKDSIVIHGIHQFTPIMLRMIEELSKYKLVVILFNYQPDYKNVYQTWLDVYSSFEAKIVYSPRNLNNESQMFDGGKIADNIAAIIAGNTGVIDFSKQIEVTQFDNATEFAGYIAKKFEQAESLRKEDSYAHPALYYMNEQFYAANSDVNNILKIYFPEQFGERAFLDYPIGHFFLSVTNMWDPESQVLYLKDFNDLYECLSCGIIFEEKHGELVSILDKTRLFIDKETTIKGIAKRLKRLKNRIDEITENEEKNRVFQRIEYFDVSIPEIDKLIDALNELNEITKYFYDDFNDAKNDFKSFYKKIGDVLIKKVLNVEEIDSGFKEIVKRVLKRLDEVKDVEANASFDCLKETMQLYLQQIPGENRGANWIVRNFEQIDGDVLRKNRSRIAKTYHFACLSDVDMSITHKDEFSWPLDINFFEVAQAPVDWKYQVFVTSRLEYKNFRRYALVYGLAFSKCAIKLSYIKNEIDGESELYYLLRILNAKITPYEPEVDNRGQKKADYIQIDNFAMGAFDQYDLMRYRICKYRFLLESIVEEKSVYKDEFLLKKYLTIVLEHRARKYFEGKSFVRNIVFDYLNEQMDELRDTVLFVNYADAIDIVRTALAYLEKYSLYNGKFMLISEKEIDYMIKREIFLTAKLGKNANLDEKEVFKNSTQSEVDLELSEKTLNEMSYRRNLNTLCANCSEKDICLESFKSKKA
;
A
#
# COMPACT_ATOMS: atom_id res chain seq x y z
N MET A 1 11.86 45.20 -6.66
CA MET A 1 12.43 43.89 -6.32
C MET A 1 13.75 43.70 -7.02
N ALA A 2 14.73 43.14 -6.34
CA ALA A 2 16.03 42.87 -6.95
C ALA A 2 16.09 41.41 -7.46
N ILE A 3 15.31 41.12 -8.50
CA ILE A 3 15.30 39.81 -9.17
C ILE A 3 15.84 39.95 -10.57
N THR A 4 16.78 39.10 -10.98
CA THR A 4 17.34 39.03 -12.31
C THR A 4 17.32 37.59 -12.80
N ILE A 5 16.88 37.38 -14.05
CA ILE A 5 16.79 36.06 -14.65
C ILE A 5 17.81 35.95 -15.77
N TYR A 6 18.73 35.01 -15.69
CA TYR A 6 19.72 34.74 -16.73
C TYR A 6 19.48 33.38 -17.37
N THR A 7 19.74 33.29 -18.66
CA THR A 7 19.73 32.00 -19.36
C THR A 7 21.14 31.54 -19.70
N TYR A 8 21.29 30.20 -19.85
CA TYR A 8 22.45 29.56 -20.43
C TYR A 8 22.01 28.57 -21.53
N SER A 9 22.80 28.47 -22.61
CA SER A 9 22.47 27.58 -23.73
C SER A 9 23.02 26.15 -23.51
N ASN A 10 24.21 26.03 -22.92
CA ASN A 10 24.87 24.72 -22.70
C ASN A 10 25.10 24.45 -21.20
N PRO A 11 24.46 23.41 -20.60
CA PRO A 11 24.64 23.09 -19.19
C PRO A 11 26.06 22.66 -18.84
N TYR A 12 26.92 22.32 -19.81
CA TYR A 12 28.32 21.98 -19.60
C TYR A 12 29.25 23.20 -19.66
N GLU A 13 28.75 24.36 -20.04
CA GLU A 13 29.51 25.58 -20.27
C GLU A 13 28.95 26.82 -19.55
N ILE A 14 28.22 26.62 -18.44
CA ILE A 14 27.68 27.73 -17.61
C ILE A 14 28.81 28.67 -17.18
N ASN A 15 29.98 28.14 -16.90
CA ASN A 15 31.17 28.91 -16.49
C ASN A 15 31.74 29.81 -17.59
N LYS A 16 31.31 29.65 -18.83
CA LYS A 16 31.71 30.52 -19.96
C LYS A 16 30.70 31.64 -20.20
N GLU A 17 29.59 31.70 -19.50
CA GLU A 17 28.60 32.76 -19.62
C GLU A 17 29.16 34.11 -19.10
N PRO A 18 28.85 35.26 -19.75
CA PRO A 18 29.40 36.57 -19.38
C PRO A 18 29.13 36.96 -17.93
N TYR A 19 28.00 36.55 -17.36
CA TYR A 19 27.59 36.87 -16.00
C TYR A 19 28.20 35.93 -14.94
N PHE A 20 28.84 34.84 -15.34
CA PHE A 20 29.30 33.81 -14.44
C PHE A 20 30.28 34.34 -13.35
N ALA A 21 31.21 35.21 -13.75
CA ALA A 21 32.17 35.83 -12.85
C ALA A 21 31.51 36.57 -11.69
N SER A 22 30.32 37.14 -11.93
CA SER A 22 29.56 37.89 -10.90
C SER A 22 28.85 36.97 -9.89
N ILE A 23 28.50 35.73 -10.25
CA ILE A 23 27.70 34.81 -9.47
C ILE A 23 28.47 33.63 -8.88
N GLN A 24 29.65 33.30 -9.40
CA GLN A 24 30.41 32.10 -9.04
C GLN A 24 30.72 31.95 -7.55
N ASN A 25 30.84 33.07 -6.81
CA ASN A 25 31.13 33.09 -5.39
C ASN A 25 29.90 33.34 -4.51
N CYS A 26 28.72 33.46 -5.07
CA CYS A 26 27.47 33.64 -4.33
C CYS A 26 26.98 32.33 -3.71
N PHE A 27 26.13 32.44 -2.69
CA PHE A 27 25.39 31.28 -2.17
C PHE A 27 24.40 30.79 -3.21
N GLN A 28 24.30 29.48 -3.39
CA GLN A 28 23.56 28.89 -4.49
C GLN A 28 22.51 27.87 -3.98
N LEU A 29 21.34 27.91 -4.57
CA LEU A 29 20.21 27.04 -4.27
C LEU A 29 19.82 26.22 -5.52
N CYS A 30 19.55 24.95 -5.34
CA CYS A 30 19.08 24.06 -6.40
C CYS A 30 17.72 23.50 -6.05
N VAL A 31 16.89 23.25 -7.05
CA VAL A 31 15.56 22.64 -6.86
C VAL A 31 15.67 21.21 -6.35
N SER A 32 16.72 20.48 -6.71
CA SER A 32 16.90 19.08 -6.34
C SER A 32 18.32 18.76 -5.84
N GLN A 33 18.43 17.72 -5.00
CA GLN A 33 19.75 17.20 -4.58
C GLN A 33 20.52 16.61 -5.76
N THR A 34 19.82 16.10 -6.78
CA THR A 34 20.45 15.56 -7.99
C THR A 34 21.17 16.67 -8.76
N LEU A 35 20.56 17.85 -8.86
CA LEU A 35 21.15 19.02 -9.50
C LEU A 35 22.34 19.55 -8.70
N VAL A 36 22.25 19.59 -7.35
CA VAL A 36 23.41 19.92 -6.47
C VAL A 36 24.59 19.01 -6.80
N ASN A 37 24.35 17.70 -6.82
CA ASN A 37 25.39 16.72 -7.10
C ASN A 37 25.96 16.86 -8.51
N GLY A 38 25.11 17.08 -9.51
CA GLY A 38 25.51 17.28 -10.91
C GLY A 38 26.40 18.52 -11.11
N LEU A 39 25.99 19.63 -10.56
CA LEU A 39 26.75 20.90 -10.63
C LEU A 39 28.08 20.77 -9.87
N CYS A 40 28.11 20.13 -8.70
CA CYS A 40 29.35 19.89 -7.97
C CYS A 40 30.32 18.95 -8.73
N ASP A 41 29.81 17.94 -9.42
CA ASP A 41 30.63 17.04 -10.23
C ASP A 41 31.19 17.72 -11.48
N GLN A 42 30.34 18.52 -12.19
CA GLN A 42 30.75 19.20 -13.41
C GLN A 42 31.68 20.39 -13.15
N TYR A 43 31.39 21.17 -12.09
CA TYR A 43 32.02 22.44 -11.78
C TYR A 43 32.66 22.43 -10.38
N LYS A 44 33.34 21.34 -10.03
CA LYS A 44 33.91 21.08 -8.72
C LYS A 44 34.70 22.26 -8.12
N ASP A 45 35.44 22.98 -8.97
CA ASP A 45 36.30 24.09 -8.51
C ASP A 45 35.47 25.34 -8.13
N PHE A 46 34.23 25.46 -8.65
CA PHE A 46 33.42 26.64 -8.43
C PHE A 46 32.32 26.47 -7.39
N TYR A 47 31.72 25.29 -7.30
CA TYR A 47 30.47 25.07 -6.53
C TYR A 47 30.63 24.29 -5.24
N LYS A 48 31.76 23.63 -5.02
CA LYS A 48 31.96 22.84 -3.80
C LYS A 48 31.83 23.70 -2.54
N GLY A 49 30.93 23.34 -1.65
CA GLY A 49 30.68 24.05 -0.39
C GLY A 49 29.76 25.26 -0.48
N LYS A 50 29.18 25.58 -1.66
CA LYS A 50 28.32 26.75 -1.87
C LYS A 50 26.88 26.41 -2.22
N LEU A 51 26.58 25.16 -2.54
CA LEU A 51 25.27 24.72 -3.00
C LEU A 51 24.51 23.94 -1.94
N THR A 52 23.21 24.22 -1.85
CA THR A 52 22.22 23.41 -1.12
C THR A 52 20.89 23.39 -1.87
N THR A 53 19.90 22.69 -1.33
CA THR A 53 18.57 22.67 -1.93
C THR A 53 17.71 23.85 -1.43
N VAL A 54 16.76 24.27 -2.27
CA VAL A 54 15.76 25.29 -1.91
C VAL A 54 14.98 24.84 -0.67
N ASN A 55 14.58 23.59 -0.60
CA ASN A 55 13.82 23.06 0.54
C ASN A 55 14.61 23.12 1.86
N ARG A 56 15.91 22.83 1.83
CA ARG A 56 16.75 23.01 3.04
C ARG A 56 16.79 24.46 3.52
N PHE A 57 16.85 25.37 2.60
CA PHE A 57 16.87 26.78 2.92
C PHE A 57 15.53 27.24 3.48
N ILE A 58 14.40 26.78 2.90
CA ILE A 58 13.04 27.04 3.43
C ILE A 58 12.90 26.49 4.84
N ASN A 59 13.28 25.22 5.06
CA ASN A 59 13.20 24.59 6.38
C ASN A 59 14.06 25.32 7.43
N GLN A 60 15.18 25.89 7.03
CA GLN A 60 16.00 26.70 7.94
C GLN A 60 15.40 28.09 8.22
N LEU A 61 14.82 28.72 7.22
CA LEU A 61 14.26 30.07 7.32
C LEU A 61 12.87 30.08 7.99
N TYR A 62 12.05 29.08 7.69
CA TYR A 62 10.68 28.91 8.17
C TYR A 62 10.52 27.68 9.08
N SER A 63 11.52 27.39 9.91
CA SER A 63 11.56 26.19 10.75
C SER A 63 10.30 25.95 11.58
N ASP A 64 9.72 27.02 12.12
CA ASP A 64 8.51 26.94 12.91
C ASP A 64 7.30 26.57 12.06
N TRP A 65 7.18 27.13 10.85
CA TRP A 65 6.08 26.83 9.91
C TRP A 65 6.13 25.42 9.34
N GLU A 66 7.31 24.91 9.05
CA GLU A 66 7.56 23.59 8.46
C GLU A 66 7.72 22.46 9.50
N SER A 67 7.49 22.76 10.79
CA SER A 67 7.59 21.74 11.84
C SER A 67 6.38 20.82 11.87
N ASP A 68 6.62 19.54 12.13
CA ASP A 68 5.56 18.52 12.26
C ASP A 68 4.56 18.89 13.38
N SER A 69 5.04 19.48 14.47
CA SER A 69 4.19 19.90 15.58
C SER A 69 3.20 20.99 15.18
N VAL A 70 3.63 21.94 14.34
CA VAL A 70 2.74 22.98 13.80
C VAL A 70 1.76 22.38 12.80
N ALA A 71 2.19 21.47 11.93
CA ALA A 71 1.31 20.79 10.99
C ALA A 71 0.17 20.02 11.70
N ILE A 72 0.49 19.30 12.77
CA ILE A 72 -0.52 18.62 13.62
C ILE A 72 -1.49 19.65 14.24
N SER A 73 -0.94 20.72 14.80
CA SER A 73 -1.75 21.76 15.44
C SER A 73 -2.64 22.52 14.46
N GLN A 74 -2.17 22.75 13.23
CA GLN A 74 -2.97 23.34 12.15
C GLN A 74 -4.15 22.45 11.76
N ARG A 75 -3.94 21.12 11.62
CA ARG A 75 -5.02 20.17 11.35
C ARG A 75 -6.08 20.18 12.45
N ALA A 76 -5.65 20.13 13.70
CA ALA A 76 -6.55 20.18 14.83
C ALA A 76 -7.34 21.52 14.90
N ALA A 77 -6.68 22.64 14.63
CA ALA A 77 -7.35 23.94 14.60
C ALA A 77 -8.41 24.03 13.50
N ILE A 78 -8.14 23.48 12.32
CA ILE A 78 -9.11 23.44 11.21
C ILE A 78 -10.27 22.50 11.53
N ASP A 79 -9.99 21.30 12.06
CA ASP A 79 -11.03 20.36 12.48
C ASP A 79 -12.02 20.99 13.48
N ASN A 80 -11.49 21.68 14.48
CA ASN A 80 -12.31 22.41 15.46
C ASN A 80 -13.12 23.55 14.81
N LEU A 81 -12.57 24.22 13.81
CA LEU A 81 -13.28 25.32 13.13
C LEU A 81 -14.37 24.80 12.22
N ILE A 82 -14.18 23.66 11.55
CA ILE A 82 -15.21 23.00 10.74
C ILE A 82 -16.44 22.68 11.60
N GLU A 83 -16.24 22.32 12.88
CA GLU A 83 -17.34 22.07 13.81
C GLU A 83 -17.96 23.33 14.41
N TYR A 84 -17.17 24.39 14.54
CA TYR A 84 -17.59 25.62 15.21
C TYR A 84 -18.35 26.59 14.29
N ILE A 85 -17.97 26.65 13.00
CA ILE A 85 -18.56 27.59 12.04
C ILE A 85 -19.94 27.10 11.61
N ASP A 86 -20.94 27.98 11.70
CA ASP A 86 -22.28 27.74 11.18
C ASP A 86 -22.32 28.00 9.66
N PHE A 87 -22.11 26.98 8.87
CA PHE A 87 -22.11 27.07 7.41
C PHE A 87 -23.51 27.29 6.81
N SER A 88 -24.60 27.11 7.56
CA SER A 88 -25.96 27.36 7.07
C SER A 88 -26.19 28.80 6.64
N MET A 89 -25.37 29.74 7.18
CA MET A 89 -25.42 31.15 6.80
C MET A 89 -24.70 31.44 5.47
N ILE A 90 -23.99 30.47 4.93
CA ILE A 90 -23.10 30.62 3.74
C ILE A 90 -23.67 29.88 2.55
N VAL A 91 -24.44 28.82 2.82
CA VAL A 91 -24.90 27.84 1.82
C VAL A 91 -26.43 27.72 1.91
N ASP A 92 -27.13 28.29 0.93
CA ASP A 92 -28.60 28.41 0.97
C ASP A 92 -29.35 27.09 0.66
N ASP A 93 -28.76 26.20 -0.19
CA ASP A 93 -29.47 25.03 -0.76
C ASP A 93 -28.90 23.65 -0.34
N ILE A 94 -27.83 23.61 0.43
CA ILE A 94 -27.16 22.35 0.86
C ILE A 94 -27.24 22.27 2.37
N SER A 95 -27.45 21.05 2.92
CA SER A 95 -27.47 20.91 4.37
C SER A 95 -26.09 21.22 4.95
N SER A 96 -26.05 21.94 6.04
CA SER A 96 -24.81 22.26 6.76
C SER A 96 -24.04 21.00 7.16
N GLU A 97 -24.76 19.91 7.43
CA GLU A 97 -24.19 18.60 7.77
C GLU A 97 -23.46 17.94 6.60
N ASP A 98 -23.98 18.05 5.38
CA ASP A 98 -23.30 17.54 4.17
C ASP A 98 -22.01 18.31 3.88
N VAL A 99 -22.02 19.62 4.06
CA VAL A 99 -20.83 20.47 3.91
C VAL A 99 -19.76 20.09 4.94
N ILE A 100 -20.12 19.98 6.22
CA ILE A 100 -19.20 19.58 7.28
C ILE A 100 -18.63 18.19 6.98
N THR A 101 -19.45 17.26 6.55
CA THR A 101 -19.00 15.91 6.18
C THR A 101 -18.01 15.94 5.01
N SER A 102 -18.27 16.76 3.99
CA SER A 102 -17.38 16.93 2.84
C SER A 102 -16.03 17.53 3.25
N LEU A 103 -16.04 18.59 4.05
CA LEU A 103 -14.82 19.23 4.56
C LEU A 103 -14.00 18.27 5.44
N LYS A 104 -14.66 17.49 6.30
CA LYS A 104 -13.99 16.50 7.16
C LYS A 104 -13.37 15.37 6.34
N ARG A 105 -14.02 14.89 5.28
CA ARG A 105 -13.48 13.84 4.40
C ARG A 105 -12.26 14.30 3.61
N ASN A 106 -12.20 15.59 3.25
CA ASN A 106 -11.11 16.19 2.49
C ASN A 106 -10.20 17.08 3.38
N ARG A 107 -10.12 16.77 4.67
CA ARG A 107 -9.41 17.61 5.67
C ARG A 107 -7.97 17.93 5.27
N SER A 108 -7.25 16.98 4.70
CA SER A 108 -5.86 17.19 4.24
C SER A 108 -5.76 18.28 3.18
N ASP A 109 -6.66 18.26 2.20
CA ASP A 109 -6.71 19.26 1.13
C ASP A 109 -7.18 20.61 1.66
N VAL A 110 -8.12 20.62 2.61
CA VAL A 110 -8.57 21.83 3.30
C VAL A 110 -7.39 22.52 4.03
N VAL A 111 -6.58 21.75 4.77
CA VAL A 111 -5.39 22.26 5.44
C VAL A 111 -4.42 22.86 4.43
N GLU A 112 -4.13 22.14 3.35
CA GLU A 112 -3.19 22.57 2.31
C GLU A 112 -3.70 23.83 1.59
N SER A 113 -5.00 23.88 1.30
CA SER A 113 -5.63 25.07 0.71
C SER A 113 -5.52 26.30 1.63
N ILE A 114 -5.79 26.14 2.91
CA ILE A 114 -5.63 27.20 3.91
C ILE A 114 -4.16 27.62 4.03
N ARG A 115 -3.22 26.66 4.08
CA ARG A 115 -1.78 26.96 4.07
C ARG A 115 -1.38 27.77 2.85
N THR A 116 -1.83 27.35 1.66
CA THR A 116 -1.60 28.06 0.38
C THR A 116 -2.06 29.51 0.48
N MET A 117 -3.24 29.78 1.04
CA MET A 117 -3.76 31.14 1.21
C MET A 117 -2.90 31.96 2.17
N PHE A 118 -2.42 31.37 3.28
CA PHE A 118 -1.53 32.04 4.23
C PHE A 118 -0.14 32.30 3.63
N GLU A 119 0.41 31.34 2.93
CA GLU A 119 1.73 31.44 2.30
C GLU A 119 1.75 32.47 1.17
N LEU A 120 0.72 32.53 0.34
CA LEU A 120 0.56 33.59 -0.66
C LEU A 120 0.26 34.95 -0.03
N GLY A 121 -0.25 34.96 1.21
CA GLY A 121 -0.59 36.20 1.90
C GLY A 121 -1.87 36.88 1.39
N MET A 122 -2.89 36.07 1.07
CA MET A 122 -4.14 36.52 0.47
C MET A 122 -4.84 37.58 1.34
N GLU A 123 -5.31 38.65 0.69
CA GLU A 123 -6.08 39.72 1.32
C GLU A 123 -7.58 39.50 1.15
N LEU A 124 -8.32 39.44 2.26
CA LEU A 124 -9.75 39.16 2.27
C LEU A 124 -10.60 40.10 1.42
N GLY A 125 -10.18 41.38 1.34
CA GLY A 125 -10.88 42.41 0.57
C GLY A 125 -10.85 42.20 -0.95
N ASN A 126 -9.99 41.31 -1.43
CA ASN A 126 -9.82 41.02 -2.87
C ASN A 126 -10.64 39.79 -3.32
N ILE A 127 -11.26 39.07 -2.37
CA ILE A 127 -12.01 37.85 -2.69
C ILE A 127 -13.49 38.21 -2.92
N LYS A 128 -13.98 38.00 -4.14
CA LYS A 128 -15.39 38.21 -4.49
C LYS A 128 -16.19 36.93 -4.18
N SER A 129 -16.76 36.86 -3.00
CA SER A 129 -17.43 35.66 -2.49
C SER A 129 -18.62 35.19 -3.35
N ASP A 130 -19.25 36.08 -4.11
CA ASP A 130 -20.43 35.74 -4.93
C ASP A 130 -20.09 34.87 -6.15
N GLU A 131 -18.83 34.90 -6.59
CA GLU A 131 -18.34 34.14 -7.75
C GLU A 131 -17.71 32.78 -7.37
N LEU A 132 -17.66 32.44 -6.05
CA LEU A 132 -17.01 31.23 -5.54
C LEU A 132 -18.00 30.07 -5.46
N SER A 133 -17.47 28.83 -5.55
CA SER A 133 -18.23 27.62 -5.21
C SER A 133 -18.59 27.58 -3.73
N TYR A 134 -19.50 26.70 -3.34
CA TYR A 134 -19.91 26.56 -1.93
C TYR A 134 -18.73 26.14 -1.04
N GLU A 135 -17.95 25.18 -1.49
CA GLU A 135 -16.80 24.69 -0.76
C GLU A 135 -15.73 25.79 -0.61
N GLN A 136 -15.49 26.56 -1.69
CA GLN A 136 -14.57 27.69 -1.66
C GLN A 136 -15.01 28.78 -0.70
N LYS A 137 -16.32 29.08 -0.63
CA LYS A 137 -16.88 30.00 0.37
C LYS A 137 -16.61 29.53 1.79
N CYS A 138 -16.77 28.23 2.06
CA CYS A 138 -16.50 27.64 3.36
C CYS A 138 -15.02 27.77 3.74
N ILE A 139 -14.09 27.47 2.80
CA ILE A 139 -12.65 27.66 3.03
C ILE A 139 -12.30 29.11 3.31
N VAL A 140 -12.86 30.04 2.57
CA VAL A 140 -12.66 31.49 2.80
C VAL A 140 -13.13 31.88 4.19
N GLU A 141 -14.23 31.33 4.67
CA GLU A 141 -14.74 31.64 6.04
C GLU A 141 -13.84 31.04 7.12
N ILE A 142 -13.34 29.81 6.95
CA ILE A 142 -12.32 29.24 7.85
C ILE A 142 -11.07 30.13 7.88
N TYR A 143 -10.60 30.55 6.71
CA TYR A 143 -9.44 31.42 6.59
C TYR A 143 -9.65 32.77 7.28
N LYS A 144 -10.85 33.40 7.14
CA LYS A 144 -11.24 34.65 7.82
C LYS A 144 -11.19 34.48 9.34
N GLU A 145 -11.76 33.40 9.85
CA GLU A 145 -11.84 33.13 11.27
C GLU A 145 -10.43 32.91 11.86
N LEU A 146 -9.56 32.17 11.17
CA LEU A 146 -8.15 32.02 11.57
C LEU A 146 -7.40 33.34 11.61
N LYS A 147 -7.64 34.24 10.67
CA LYS A 147 -7.08 35.60 10.68
C LYS A 147 -7.66 36.48 11.77
N ARG A 148 -9.00 36.42 11.99
CA ARG A 148 -9.71 37.18 13.00
C ARG A 148 -9.25 36.84 14.43
N THR A 149 -8.98 35.56 14.68
CA THR A 149 -8.54 35.03 15.98
C THR A 149 -7.02 35.14 16.18
N ASP A 150 -6.28 35.58 15.16
CA ASP A 150 -4.81 35.62 15.16
C ASP A 150 -4.21 34.26 15.60
N ASN A 151 -4.69 33.20 14.97
CA ASN A 151 -4.36 31.86 15.38
C ASN A 151 -2.84 31.60 15.32
N LYS A 152 -2.24 31.29 16.45
CA LYS A 152 -0.78 31.12 16.59
C LYS A 152 -0.16 30.08 15.65
N PHE A 153 -0.92 29.07 15.26
CA PHE A 153 -0.45 28.01 14.37
C PHE A 153 -0.47 28.39 12.88
N PHE A 154 -1.16 29.48 12.54
CA PHE A 154 -1.21 30.06 11.21
C PHE A 154 -0.43 31.39 11.08
N ALA A 155 0.41 31.66 12.05
CA ALA A 155 1.27 32.84 12.06
C ALA A 155 2.56 32.57 11.27
N ILE A 156 2.51 32.70 9.94
CA ILE A 156 3.72 32.61 9.13
C ILE A 156 4.56 33.88 9.28
N LYS A 157 5.85 33.72 9.54
CA LYS A 157 6.76 34.82 9.74
C LYS A 157 6.86 35.74 8.52
N LYS A 158 6.77 37.05 8.75
CA LYS A 158 6.91 38.11 7.74
C LYS A 158 8.00 39.08 8.17
N GLY A 159 8.64 39.74 7.22
CA GLY A 159 9.59 40.82 7.51
C GLY A 159 10.86 40.37 8.24
N PHE A 160 11.55 39.37 7.63
CA PHE A 160 12.87 39.01 8.13
C PHE A 160 13.83 40.17 8.12
N LYS A 161 14.73 40.22 9.11
CA LYS A 161 15.88 41.11 9.08
C LYS A 161 16.99 40.51 8.22
N GLU A 162 17.83 41.37 7.65
CA GLU A 162 18.96 40.87 6.83
C GLU A 162 19.89 39.95 7.63
N GLU A 163 20.12 40.23 8.93
CA GLU A 163 20.94 39.41 9.83
C GLU A 163 20.36 38.01 10.05
N GLU A 164 19.05 37.85 10.04
CA GLU A 164 18.38 36.54 10.19
C GLU A 164 18.56 35.70 8.94
N ILE A 165 18.47 36.31 7.77
CA ILE A 165 18.73 35.64 6.46
C ILE A 165 20.21 35.23 6.39
N ASP A 166 21.11 36.12 6.76
CA ASP A 166 22.54 35.82 6.77
C ASP A 166 22.91 34.71 7.77
N SER A 167 22.28 34.67 8.94
CA SER A 167 22.43 33.62 9.93
C SER A 167 21.94 32.28 9.41
N ALA A 168 20.81 32.21 8.70
CA ALA A 168 20.32 31.00 8.06
C ALA A 168 21.29 30.48 7.00
N ILE A 169 21.86 31.39 6.18
CA ILE A 169 22.88 31.05 5.17
C ILE A 169 24.14 30.51 5.86
N ASP A 170 24.62 31.15 6.95
CA ASP A 170 25.83 30.72 7.68
C ASP A 170 25.65 29.33 8.28
N THR A 171 24.47 29.05 8.84
CA THR A 171 24.16 27.73 9.39
C THR A 171 24.26 26.65 8.30
N LEU A 172 23.65 26.89 7.14
CA LEU A 172 23.69 25.95 6.03
C LEU A 172 25.10 25.79 5.45
N ILE A 173 25.84 26.89 5.30
CA ILE A 173 27.25 26.82 4.86
C ILE A 173 28.07 25.98 5.83
N SER A 174 27.91 26.21 7.14
CA SER A 174 28.58 25.42 8.17
C SER A 174 28.27 23.93 8.04
N ASP A 175 27.01 23.57 7.82
CA ASP A 175 26.58 22.18 7.65
C ASP A 175 27.16 21.55 6.39
N ILE A 176 27.15 22.24 5.25
CA ILE A 176 27.71 21.76 3.99
C ILE A 176 29.24 21.59 4.10
N THR A 177 29.91 22.42 4.87
CA THR A 177 31.37 22.47 4.94
C THR A 177 31.97 21.63 6.06
N LYS A 178 31.18 21.03 6.94
CA LYS A 178 31.66 20.14 8.04
C LYS A 178 32.69 19.10 7.61
N ASN A 179 32.58 18.62 6.37
CA ASN A 179 33.45 17.57 5.81
C ASN A 179 34.42 18.10 4.72
N VAL A 180 34.61 19.41 4.61
CA VAL A 180 35.47 20.07 3.63
C VAL A 180 36.69 20.68 4.32
N GLU A 181 37.90 20.42 3.83
CA GLU A 181 39.13 21.04 4.33
C GLU A 181 39.02 22.58 4.31
N SER A 182 39.29 23.20 5.42
CA SER A 182 39.08 24.66 5.65
C SER A 182 39.81 25.55 4.63
N ASP A 183 40.96 25.12 4.08
CA ASP A 183 41.73 25.91 3.12
C ASP A 183 41.10 26.01 1.72
N LYS A 184 40.05 25.27 1.49
CA LYS A 184 39.29 25.26 0.19
C LYS A 184 37.97 26.01 0.24
N ILE A 185 37.60 26.55 1.39
CA ILE A 185 36.38 27.35 1.53
C ILE A 185 36.70 28.79 1.15
N GLN A 186 36.38 29.16 -0.08
CA GLN A 186 36.45 30.56 -0.53
C GLN A 186 35.39 31.38 0.19
N ASN A 187 35.66 32.67 0.40
CA ASN A 187 34.66 33.62 0.95
C ASN A 187 33.38 33.62 0.09
N ILE A 188 32.29 33.10 0.67
CA ILE A 188 30.99 33.03 0.02
C ILE A 188 30.31 34.38 0.16
N ARG A 189 29.91 34.95 -0.98
CA ARG A 189 29.16 36.22 -1.01
C ARG A 189 27.70 35.98 -0.69
N LYS A 190 27.14 36.80 0.17
CA LYS A 190 25.73 36.72 0.62
C LYS A 190 24.87 37.84 0.06
N ASP A 191 25.46 38.80 -0.65
CA ASP A 191 24.77 39.93 -1.27
C ASP A 191 23.87 39.51 -2.44
N SER A 192 24.15 38.35 -3.00
CA SER A 192 23.35 37.76 -4.07
C SER A 192 23.12 36.26 -3.81
N ILE A 193 21.94 35.75 -4.10
CA ILE A 193 21.54 34.35 -4.00
C ILE A 193 21.15 33.87 -5.38
N VAL A 194 21.71 32.73 -5.79
CA VAL A 194 21.47 32.15 -7.11
C VAL A 194 20.61 30.90 -7.00
N ILE A 195 19.54 30.81 -7.79
CA ILE A 195 18.63 29.68 -7.81
C ILE A 195 18.72 28.97 -9.17
N HIS A 196 18.95 27.68 -9.17
CA HIS A 196 19.09 26.85 -10.37
C HIS A 196 17.89 25.90 -10.55
N GLY A 197 17.42 25.78 -11.79
CA GLY A 197 16.53 24.70 -12.23
C GLY A 197 15.15 24.70 -11.62
N ILE A 198 14.65 25.85 -11.18
CA ILE A 198 13.33 25.91 -10.54
C ILE A 198 12.24 25.89 -11.61
N HIS A 199 11.33 24.92 -11.54
CA HIS A 199 10.28 24.70 -12.52
C HIS A 199 8.90 24.88 -11.95
N GLN A 200 8.73 24.46 -10.71
CA GLN A 200 7.51 24.54 -9.95
C GLN A 200 7.73 25.46 -8.76
N PHE A 201 6.83 26.38 -8.58
CA PHE A 201 6.87 27.33 -7.50
C PHE A 201 5.79 26.98 -6.48
N THR A 202 6.21 26.61 -5.27
CA THR A 202 5.27 26.54 -4.15
C THR A 202 5.05 27.93 -3.56
N PRO A 203 3.91 28.19 -2.92
CA PRO A 203 3.63 29.49 -2.30
C PRO A 203 4.73 29.94 -1.32
N ILE A 204 5.27 29.02 -0.52
CA ILE A 204 6.35 29.31 0.42
C ILE A 204 7.67 29.67 -0.28
N MET A 205 7.97 29.06 -1.45
CA MET A 205 9.13 29.42 -2.27
C MET A 205 9.01 30.85 -2.79
N LEU A 206 7.82 31.24 -3.26
CA LEU A 206 7.57 32.59 -3.75
C LEU A 206 7.68 33.62 -2.64
N ARG A 207 7.16 33.29 -1.45
CA ARG A 207 7.35 34.13 -0.26
C ARG A 207 8.82 34.25 0.11
N MET A 208 9.58 33.18 0.10
CA MET A 208 11.04 33.21 0.32
C MET A 208 11.74 34.14 -0.67
N ILE A 209 11.44 34.01 -1.97
CA ILE A 209 12.01 34.85 -3.02
C ILE A 209 11.67 36.33 -2.78
N GLU A 210 10.42 36.61 -2.40
CA GLU A 210 9.98 37.98 -2.06
C GLU A 210 10.77 38.54 -0.87
N GLU A 211 10.87 37.80 0.24
CA GLU A 211 11.62 38.24 1.43
C GLU A 211 13.11 38.43 1.12
N LEU A 212 13.73 37.49 0.37
CA LEU A 212 15.12 37.62 -0.06
C LEU A 212 15.34 38.87 -0.92
N SER A 213 14.43 39.14 -1.86
CA SER A 213 14.59 40.26 -2.81
C SER A 213 14.55 41.65 -2.16
N LYS A 214 14.15 41.74 -0.89
CA LYS A 214 14.17 43.00 -0.12
C LYS A 214 15.60 43.44 0.25
N TYR A 215 16.50 42.49 0.46
CA TYR A 215 17.85 42.72 0.96
C TYR A 215 18.95 42.20 0.04
N LYS A 216 18.66 41.20 -0.81
CA LYS A 216 19.61 40.48 -1.64
C LYS A 216 19.21 40.54 -3.12
N LEU A 217 20.21 40.49 -4.01
CA LEU A 217 19.94 40.24 -5.41
C LEU A 217 19.60 38.77 -5.61
N VAL A 218 18.38 38.45 -6.01
CA VAL A 218 17.98 37.09 -6.37
C VAL A 218 18.23 36.88 -7.87
N VAL A 219 19.07 35.88 -8.17
CA VAL A 219 19.41 35.50 -9.56
C VAL A 219 18.80 34.15 -9.84
N ILE A 220 17.98 34.04 -10.89
CA ILE A 220 17.42 32.75 -11.31
C ILE A 220 18.12 32.34 -12.62
N LEU A 221 18.58 31.09 -12.70
CA LEU A 221 19.23 30.53 -13.87
C LEU A 221 18.41 29.40 -14.47
N PHE A 222 18.15 29.44 -15.77
CA PHE A 222 17.54 28.35 -16.49
C PHE A 222 18.17 28.09 -17.87
N ASN A 223 18.05 26.85 -18.35
CA ASN A 223 18.49 26.48 -19.68
C ASN A 223 17.50 27.02 -20.72
N TYR A 224 18.00 27.64 -21.78
CA TYR A 224 17.19 28.15 -22.87
C TYR A 224 17.92 27.99 -24.21
N GLN A 225 17.21 27.45 -25.18
CA GLN A 225 17.66 27.27 -26.55
C GLN A 225 16.84 28.13 -27.51
N PRO A 226 17.42 29.13 -28.16
CA PRO A 226 16.68 29.98 -29.09
C PRO A 226 16.03 29.18 -30.24
N ASP A 227 16.73 28.17 -30.74
CA ASP A 227 16.24 27.31 -31.83
C ASP A 227 15.07 26.43 -31.42
N TYR A 228 14.89 26.22 -30.11
CA TYR A 228 13.83 25.39 -29.52
C TYR A 228 12.80 26.24 -28.76
N LYS A 229 12.63 27.49 -29.12
CA LYS A 229 11.80 28.46 -28.43
C LYS A 229 10.45 27.85 -27.97
N ASN A 230 9.77 27.12 -28.84
CA ASN A 230 8.46 26.57 -28.56
C ASN A 230 8.50 25.47 -27.49
N VAL A 231 9.62 24.74 -27.33
CA VAL A 231 9.82 23.78 -26.23
C VAL A 231 9.98 24.50 -24.90
N TYR A 232 10.65 25.66 -24.94
CA TYR A 232 10.92 26.49 -23.76
C TYR A 232 9.83 27.51 -23.46
N GLN A 233 8.73 27.52 -24.23
CA GLN A 233 7.65 28.50 -24.05
C GLN A 233 7.08 28.44 -22.63
N THR A 234 6.93 27.25 -22.10
CA THR A 234 6.53 27.00 -20.70
C THR A 234 7.32 27.84 -19.69
N TRP A 235 8.64 27.89 -19.85
CA TRP A 235 9.50 28.69 -18.96
C TRP A 235 9.33 30.17 -19.20
N LEU A 236 9.25 30.55 -20.44
CA LEU A 236 9.06 31.96 -20.79
C LEU A 236 7.75 32.50 -20.24
N ASP A 237 6.68 31.69 -20.26
CA ASP A 237 5.38 32.06 -19.71
C ASP A 237 5.45 32.22 -18.19
N VAL A 238 6.05 31.24 -17.47
CA VAL A 238 6.24 31.32 -16.03
C VAL A 238 7.14 32.50 -15.65
N TYR A 239 8.29 32.64 -16.28
CA TYR A 239 9.25 33.70 -15.96
C TYR A 239 8.84 35.11 -16.41
N SER A 240 7.96 35.24 -17.40
CA SER A 240 7.38 36.52 -17.77
C SER A 240 6.43 37.09 -16.71
N SER A 241 5.89 36.21 -15.87
CA SER A 241 5.02 36.58 -14.74
C SER A 241 5.81 37.19 -13.55
N PHE A 242 7.14 37.00 -13.51
CA PHE A 242 7.98 37.76 -12.58
C PHE A 242 8.14 39.21 -13.06
N GLU A 243 8.12 40.15 -12.15
CA GLU A 243 8.49 41.54 -12.43
C GLU A 243 10.01 41.72 -12.61
N ALA A 244 10.62 40.86 -13.44
CA ALA A 244 12.06 40.79 -13.63
C ALA A 244 12.45 40.76 -15.11
N LYS A 245 13.62 41.30 -15.42
CA LYS A 245 14.16 41.23 -16.76
C LYS A 245 14.82 39.87 -17.03
N ILE A 246 14.44 39.22 -18.13
CA ILE A 246 15.13 38.04 -18.65
C ILE A 246 16.30 38.50 -19.51
N VAL A 247 17.50 38.05 -19.16
CA VAL A 247 18.74 38.32 -19.90
C VAL A 247 19.18 37.04 -20.60
N TYR A 248 19.02 36.99 -21.88
CA TYR A 248 19.36 35.83 -22.69
C TYR A 248 20.87 35.67 -22.86
N SER A 249 21.36 34.45 -22.88
CA SER A 249 22.75 34.12 -23.22
C SER A 249 23.03 34.58 -24.68
N PRO A 250 24.16 35.27 -24.93
CA PRO A 250 24.59 35.57 -26.29
C PRO A 250 25.16 34.36 -27.00
N ARG A 251 25.28 33.20 -26.33
CA ARG A 251 25.90 31.99 -26.85
C ARG A 251 24.82 31.06 -27.36
N ASN A 252 25.04 30.53 -28.57
CA ASN A 252 24.24 29.44 -29.12
C ASN A 252 24.92 28.12 -28.84
N LEU A 253 24.13 27.03 -28.79
CA LEU A 253 24.68 25.67 -28.79
C LEU A 253 25.59 25.52 -30.01
N ASN A 254 26.86 25.29 -29.79
CA ASN A 254 27.76 24.88 -30.86
C ASN A 254 27.33 23.50 -31.38
N ASN A 255 27.49 23.23 -32.67
CA ASN A 255 27.15 21.97 -33.32
C ASN A 255 27.77 20.69 -32.64
N GLU A 256 28.64 20.85 -31.67
CA GLU A 256 29.20 19.76 -30.85
C GLU A 256 28.19 19.03 -29.99
N SER A 257 27.09 19.67 -29.57
CA SER A 257 26.02 19.01 -28.82
C SER A 257 25.14 18.09 -29.69
N GLN A 258 25.17 18.28 -31.00
CA GLN A 258 24.54 17.39 -32.00
C GLN A 258 25.25 16.03 -32.14
N MET A 259 26.40 15.86 -31.47
CA MET A 259 27.19 14.60 -31.50
C MET A 259 26.59 13.52 -30.60
N PHE A 260 25.62 13.81 -29.73
CA PHE A 260 25.01 12.79 -28.87
C PHE A 260 23.87 12.06 -29.60
N ASP A 261 23.72 10.77 -29.31
CA ASP A 261 22.71 9.92 -29.96
C ASP A 261 21.27 10.45 -29.85
N GLY A 262 20.94 11.12 -28.73
CA GLY A 262 19.63 11.72 -28.48
C GLY A 262 19.42 13.09 -29.17
N GLY A 263 20.48 13.78 -29.58
CA GLY A 263 20.41 15.15 -30.08
C GLY A 263 19.55 15.28 -31.34
N LYS A 264 19.70 14.37 -32.30
CA LYS A 264 18.85 14.36 -33.51
C LYS A 264 17.38 14.12 -33.22
N ILE A 265 17.08 13.27 -32.23
CA ILE A 265 15.68 13.01 -31.80
C ILE A 265 15.12 14.29 -31.17
N ALA A 266 15.89 14.95 -30.32
CA ALA A 266 15.51 16.22 -29.69
C ALA A 266 15.25 17.31 -30.70
N ASP A 267 16.14 17.50 -31.72
CA ASP A 267 15.99 18.46 -32.80
C ASP A 267 14.71 18.20 -33.59
N ASN A 268 14.43 16.95 -33.91
CA ASN A 268 13.23 16.57 -34.64
C ASN A 268 11.95 16.81 -33.85
N ILE A 269 11.94 16.48 -32.55
CA ILE A 269 10.81 16.76 -31.66
C ILE A 269 10.59 18.28 -31.59
N ALA A 270 11.65 19.05 -31.38
CA ALA A 270 11.56 20.51 -31.32
C ALA A 270 11.05 21.12 -32.63
N ALA A 271 11.49 20.62 -33.79
CA ALA A 271 11.03 21.05 -35.11
C ALA A 271 9.53 20.79 -35.32
N ILE A 272 9.04 19.61 -34.88
CA ILE A 272 7.60 19.28 -34.93
C ILE A 272 6.80 20.24 -34.05
N ILE A 273 7.25 20.49 -32.84
CA ILE A 273 6.60 21.42 -31.90
C ILE A 273 6.58 22.82 -32.45
N ALA A 274 7.60 23.22 -33.22
CA ALA A 274 7.66 24.51 -33.92
C ALA A 274 6.76 24.60 -35.17
N GLY A 275 6.08 23.49 -35.52
CA GLY A 275 5.26 23.43 -36.74
C GLY A 275 6.04 23.29 -38.04
N ASN A 276 7.33 22.96 -37.96
CA ASN A 276 8.17 22.72 -39.13
C ASN A 276 7.90 21.31 -39.70
N THR A 277 7.22 21.24 -40.83
CA THR A 277 6.93 19.98 -41.54
C THR A 277 7.98 19.62 -42.58
N GLY A 278 9.15 20.25 -42.57
CA GLY A 278 10.26 19.97 -43.46
C GLY A 278 10.75 18.51 -43.35
N VAL A 279 11.46 18.09 -44.41
CA VAL A 279 11.99 16.71 -44.50
C VAL A 279 12.80 16.38 -43.27
N ILE A 280 12.23 15.56 -42.41
CA ILE A 280 12.92 15.00 -41.23
C ILE A 280 13.80 13.88 -41.78
N ASP A 281 15.13 14.07 -41.75
CA ASP A 281 16.08 13.04 -42.21
C ASP A 281 16.21 11.96 -41.11
N PHE A 282 15.49 10.86 -41.28
CA PHE A 282 15.61 9.64 -40.44
C PHE A 282 16.70 8.73 -41.00
N SER A 283 17.96 9.15 -40.88
CA SER A 283 19.09 8.27 -41.22
C SER A 283 19.22 7.04 -40.31
N LYS A 284 18.60 7.08 -39.09
CA LYS A 284 18.43 5.95 -38.19
C LYS A 284 16.97 5.88 -37.71
N GLN A 285 16.36 4.72 -37.87
CA GLN A 285 15.03 4.47 -37.33
C GLN A 285 15.08 4.52 -35.80
N ILE A 286 14.19 5.31 -35.20
CA ILE A 286 14.03 5.35 -33.77
C ILE A 286 13.34 4.06 -33.34
N GLU A 287 13.97 3.31 -32.43
CA GLU A 287 13.40 2.10 -31.86
C GLU A 287 12.83 2.39 -30.49
N VAL A 288 11.61 1.90 -30.25
CA VAL A 288 10.89 2.04 -28.96
C VAL A 288 10.47 0.66 -28.51
N THR A 289 10.89 0.28 -27.30
CA THR A 289 10.47 -0.97 -26.68
C THR A 289 9.07 -0.81 -26.09
N GLN A 290 8.17 -1.71 -26.43
CA GLN A 290 6.83 -1.80 -25.85
C GLN A 290 6.82 -2.85 -24.76
N PHE A 291 6.46 -2.49 -23.54
CA PHE A 291 6.14 -3.42 -22.46
C PHE A 291 4.62 -3.63 -22.44
N ASP A 292 4.20 -4.84 -22.12
CA ASP A 292 2.77 -5.16 -22.09
C ASP A 292 2.09 -4.48 -20.89
N ASN A 293 2.73 -4.48 -19.74
CA ASN A 293 2.20 -3.84 -18.52
C ASN A 293 3.31 -3.40 -17.56
N ALA A 294 2.93 -2.70 -16.49
CA ALA A 294 3.86 -2.18 -15.49
C ALA A 294 4.65 -3.30 -14.76
N THR A 295 4.05 -4.47 -14.57
CA THR A 295 4.72 -5.61 -13.92
C THR A 295 5.84 -6.17 -14.81
N GLU A 296 5.62 -6.27 -16.12
CA GLU A 296 6.64 -6.69 -17.08
C GLU A 296 7.81 -5.70 -17.12
N PHE A 297 7.53 -4.40 -17.13
CA PHE A 297 8.55 -3.36 -17.04
C PHE A 297 9.30 -3.41 -15.72
N ALA A 298 8.60 -3.58 -14.59
CA ALA A 298 9.23 -3.77 -13.28
C ALA A 298 10.14 -5.00 -13.24
N GLY A 299 9.70 -6.12 -13.84
CA GLY A 299 10.49 -7.34 -13.97
C GLY A 299 11.78 -7.13 -14.79
N TYR A 300 11.70 -6.37 -15.89
CA TYR A 300 12.89 -5.98 -16.66
C TYR A 300 13.88 -5.17 -15.82
N ILE A 301 13.40 -4.19 -15.06
CA ILE A 301 14.24 -3.36 -14.19
C ILE A 301 14.84 -4.19 -13.06
N ALA A 302 14.01 -5.04 -12.41
CA ALA A 302 14.45 -5.91 -11.31
C ALA A 302 15.61 -6.80 -11.73
N LYS A 303 15.55 -7.39 -12.92
CA LYS A 303 16.64 -8.20 -13.48
C LYS A 303 17.93 -7.40 -13.67
N LYS A 304 17.84 -6.14 -14.14
CA LYS A 304 18.99 -5.23 -14.25
C LYS A 304 19.57 -4.86 -12.89
N PHE A 305 18.69 -4.64 -11.92
CA PHE A 305 19.11 -4.31 -10.55
C PHE A 305 19.78 -5.49 -9.84
N GLU A 306 19.25 -6.72 -9.98
CA GLU A 306 19.87 -7.94 -9.47
C GLU A 306 21.26 -8.20 -10.04
N GLN A 307 21.43 -7.94 -11.35
CA GLN A 307 22.76 -8.01 -12.00
C GLN A 307 23.73 -7.00 -11.39
N ALA A 308 23.26 -5.78 -11.12
CA ALA A 308 24.05 -4.74 -10.46
C ALA A 308 24.40 -5.10 -9.01
N GLU A 309 23.47 -5.69 -8.26
CA GLU A 309 23.72 -6.20 -6.91
C GLU A 309 24.75 -7.34 -6.88
N SER A 310 24.73 -8.22 -7.86
CA SER A 310 25.74 -9.28 -8.01
C SER A 310 27.12 -8.70 -8.23
N LEU A 311 27.26 -7.71 -9.13
CA LEU A 311 28.52 -7.00 -9.37
C LEU A 311 29.00 -6.23 -8.13
N ARG A 312 28.07 -5.63 -7.36
CA ARG A 312 28.39 -4.95 -6.10
C ARG A 312 29.02 -5.88 -5.08
N LYS A 313 28.53 -7.11 -4.97
CA LYS A 313 29.06 -8.12 -4.04
C LYS A 313 30.47 -8.59 -4.41
N GLU A 314 30.84 -8.48 -5.66
CA GLU A 314 32.18 -8.84 -6.16
C GLU A 314 33.22 -7.72 -5.95
N ASP A 315 32.76 -6.48 -5.70
CA ASP A 315 33.65 -5.33 -5.52
C ASP A 315 34.00 -5.13 -4.04
N SER A 316 35.30 -4.96 -3.77
CA SER A 316 35.82 -4.67 -2.44
C SER A 316 35.46 -3.25 -1.93
N TYR A 317 35.09 -2.33 -2.83
CA TYR A 317 34.65 -0.98 -2.52
C TYR A 317 33.11 -0.90 -2.63
N ALA A 318 32.41 -0.92 -1.50
CA ALA A 318 30.95 -0.94 -1.46
C ALA A 318 30.34 0.39 -1.89
N HIS A 319 30.09 0.55 -3.18
CA HIS A 319 29.19 1.57 -3.70
C HIS A 319 27.73 1.10 -3.66
N PRO A 320 26.72 1.98 -3.68
CA PRO A 320 25.30 1.60 -3.83
C PRO A 320 25.08 0.77 -5.12
N ALA A 321 24.11 -0.15 -5.12
CA ALA A 321 23.82 -1.01 -6.28
C ALA A 321 23.57 -0.24 -7.58
N LEU A 322 22.88 0.91 -7.50
CA LEU A 322 22.66 1.78 -8.65
C LEU A 322 23.94 2.24 -9.36
N TYR A 323 25.06 2.26 -8.65
CA TYR A 323 26.36 2.59 -9.25
C TYR A 323 26.81 1.54 -10.28
N TYR A 324 26.41 0.29 -10.09
CA TYR A 324 26.78 -0.84 -10.97
C TYR A 324 25.79 -1.10 -12.09
N MET A 325 24.65 -0.38 -12.11
CA MET A 325 23.71 -0.47 -13.20
C MET A 325 24.29 0.14 -14.49
N ASN A 326 24.25 -0.60 -15.57
CA ASN A 326 24.69 -0.14 -16.89
C ASN A 326 23.58 0.66 -17.63
N GLU A 327 22.37 0.67 -17.10
CA GLU A 327 21.20 1.35 -17.64
C GLU A 327 20.56 2.19 -16.52
N GLN A 328 20.37 3.49 -16.78
CA GLN A 328 19.70 4.41 -15.87
C GLN A 328 18.32 4.74 -16.41
N PHE A 329 17.29 4.53 -15.60
CA PHE A 329 15.89 4.71 -15.97
C PHE A 329 15.39 6.10 -15.58
N TYR A 330 14.70 6.75 -16.53
CA TYR A 330 13.95 7.97 -16.33
C TYR A 330 12.54 7.79 -16.88
N ALA A 331 11.52 8.10 -16.13
CA ALA A 331 10.14 7.92 -16.55
C ALA A 331 9.33 9.20 -16.39
N ALA A 332 8.38 9.37 -17.28
CA ALA A 332 7.36 10.40 -17.13
C ALA A 332 6.47 10.13 -15.90
N ASN A 333 6.24 8.84 -15.60
CA ASN A 333 5.57 8.35 -14.40
C ASN A 333 6.51 7.34 -13.69
N SER A 334 6.79 7.58 -12.43
CA SER A 334 7.70 6.73 -11.63
C SER A 334 6.98 5.72 -10.73
N ASP A 335 5.68 5.51 -10.91
CA ASP A 335 4.84 4.63 -10.07
C ASP A 335 5.31 3.18 -10.08
N VAL A 336 6.04 2.75 -11.10
CA VAL A 336 6.73 1.45 -11.13
C VAL A 336 7.63 1.23 -9.91
N ASN A 337 8.13 2.31 -9.30
CA ASN A 337 8.90 2.22 -8.06
C ASN A 337 8.07 1.64 -6.89
N ASN A 338 6.75 1.79 -6.91
CA ASN A 338 5.89 1.19 -5.89
C ASN A 338 5.91 -0.34 -5.97
N ILE A 339 5.99 -0.89 -7.19
CA ILE A 339 6.19 -2.32 -7.41
C ILE A 339 7.61 -2.73 -6.97
N LEU A 340 8.63 -1.96 -7.37
CA LEU A 340 10.02 -2.26 -7.05
C LEU A 340 10.33 -2.19 -5.56
N LYS A 341 9.64 -1.34 -4.79
CA LYS A 341 9.76 -1.27 -3.33
C LYS A 341 9.38 -2.57 -2.63
N ILE A 342 8.46 -3.34 -3.18
CA ILE A 342 8.07 -4.63 -2.63
C ILE A 342 9.26 -5.61 -2.70
N TYR A 343 10.02 -5.59 -3.79
CA TYR A 343 11.14 -6.50 -4.03
C TYR A 343 12.49 -6.00 -3.45
N PHE A 344 12.71 -4.70 -3.43
CA PHE A 344 13.98 -4.09 -3.03
C PHE A 344 13.78 -2.95 -2.01
N PRO A 345 13.13 -3.21 -0.88
CA PRO A 345 12.77 -2.14 0.07
C PRO A 345 13.97 -1.34 0.58
N GLU A 346 15.11 -2.00 0.81
CA GLU A 346 16.33 -1.32 1.31
C GLU A 346 16.91 -0.33 0.30
N GLN A 347 16.66 -0.51 -0.99
CA GLN A 347 17.14 0.39 -2.02
C GLN A 347 16.49 1.77 -1.94
N PHE A 348 15.24 1.82 -1.50
CA PHE A 348 14.46 3.05 -1.44
C PHE A 348 14.66 3.86 -0.15
N GLY A 349 15.55 3.40 0.72
CA GLY A 349 15.89 4.05 1.96
C GLY A 349 15.13 3.49 3.16
N GLU A 350 15.05 4.29 4.22
CA GLU A 350 14.28 3.89 5.40
C GLU A 350 12.80 3.81 5.05
N ARG A 351 12.17 2.71 5.45
CA ARG A 351 10.72 2.55 5.34
C ARG A 351 10.03 3.54 6.26
N ALA A 352 8.85 4.01 5.86
CA ALA A 352 7.98 4.70 6.80
C ALA A 352 7.65 3.77 7.97
N PHE A 353 7.33 4.33 9.12
CA PHE A 353 6.98 3.49 10.27
C PHE A 353 5.76 2.61 9.99
N LEU A 354 4.79 3.12 9.24
CA LEU A 354 3.61 2.35 8.84
C LEU A 354 3.90 1.21 7.85
N ASP A 355 5.08 1.19 7.21
CA ASP A 355 5.50 0.07 6.36
C ASP A 355 6.02 -1.14 7.18
N TYR A 356 6.12 -1.00 8.50
CA TYR A 356 6.51 -2.09 9.40
C TYR A 356 5.26 -2.68 10.08
N PRO A 357 5.26 -3.99 10.39
CA PRO A 357 4.13 -4.63 11.06
C PRO A 357 3.67 -3.92 12.34
N ILE A 358 4.61 -3.36 13.09
CA ILE A 358 4.30 -2.60 14.30
C ILE A 358 3.53 -1.30 14.02
N GLY A 359 3.78 -0.66 12.87
CA GLY A 359 3.01 0.50 12.42
C GLY A 359 1.58 0.12 12.05
N HIS A 360 1.42 -1.03 11.36
CA HIS A 360 0.11 -1.59 11.02
C HIS A 360 -0.73 -1.87 12.27
N PHE A 361 -0.11 -2.31 13.36
CA PHE A 361 -0.82 -2.49 14.62
C PHE A 361 -1.54 -1.22 15.08
N PHE A 362 -0.83 -0.09 15.13
CA PHE A 362 -1.43 1.17 15.59
C PHE A 362 -2.53 1.65 14.67
N LEU A 363 -2.34 1.48 13.35
CA LEU A 363 -3.34 1.83 12.37
C LEU A 363 -4.60 0.96 12.51
N SER A 364 -4.42 -0.36 12.61
CA SER A 364 -5.52 -1.32 12.71
C SER A 364 -6.29 -1.21 14.01
N VAL A 365 -5.60 -0.99 15.14
CA VAL A 365 -6.25 -0.70 16.42
C VAL A 365 -7.11 0.56 16.32
N THR A 366 -6.60 1.62 15.67
CA THR A 366 -7.34 2.87 15.46
C THR A 366 -8.53 2.68 14.53
N ASN A 367 -8.40 1.83 13.49
CA ASN A 367 -9.51 1.49 12.59
C ASN A 367 -10.64 0.74 13.28
N MET A 368 -10.28 -0.17 14.18
CA MET A 368 -11.24 -0.98 14.94
C MET A 368 -11.88 -0.24 16.11
N TRP A 369 -11.25 0.82 16.64
CA TRP A 369 -11.82 1.52 17.79
C TRP A 369 -13.07 2.31 17.42
N ASP A 370 -14.13 2.11 18.20
CA ASP A 370 -15.34 2.89 18.12
C ASP A 370 -15.44 3.81 19.36
N PRO A 371 -15.30 5.14 19.18
CA PRO A 371 -15.28 6.07 20.30
C PRO A 371 -16.63 6.21 21.04
N GLU A 372 -17.75 5.96 20.34
CA GLU A 372 -19.08 6.07 20.95
C GLU A 372 -19.35 4.91 21.92
N SER A 373 -19.14 3.69 21.46
CA SER A 373 -19.39 2.48 22.26
C SER A 373 -18.21 2.08 23.15
N GLN A 374 -17.03 2.69 22.94
CA GLN A 374 -15.76 2.37 23.60
C GLN A 374 -15.36 0.89 23.52
N VAL A 375 -15.58 0.29 22.37
CA VAL A 375 -15.24 -1.11 22.08
C VAL A 375 -14.48 -1.23 20.77
N LEU A 376 -13.73 -2.33 20.63
CA LEU A 376 -13.14 -2.73 19.37
C LEU A 376 -14.22 -3.34 18.47
N TYR A 377 -14.51 -2.66 17.38
CA TYR A 377 -15.46 -3.06 16.37
C TYR A 377 -14.73 -3.49 15.08
N LEU A 378 -14.95 -4.73 14.68
CA LEU A 378 -14.28 -5.32 13.52
C LEU A 378 -15.05 -4.95 12.24
N LYS A 379 -14.55 -3.97 11.51
CA LYS A 379 -15.07 -3.56 10.19
C LYS A 379 -14.42 -4.38 9.07
N ASP A 380 -13.12 -4.63 9.21
CA ASP A 380 -12.32 -5.46 8.31
C ASP A 380 -11.57 -6.50 9.14
N PHE A 381 -11.64 -7.75 8.71
CA PHE A 381 -10.93 -8.84 9.38
C PHE A 381 -9.41 -8.71 9.26
N ASN A 382 -8.93 -8.02 8.22
CA ASN A 382 -7.51 -7.75 8.02
C ASN A 382 -6.91 -6.92 9.16
N ASP A 383 -7.65 -6.00 9.76
CA ASP A 383 -7.17 -5.24 10.91
C ASP A 383 -6.82 -6.15 12.09
N LEU A 384 -7.58 -7.23 12.29
CA LEU A 384 -7.26 -8.21 13.34
C LEU A 384 -6.01 -9.02 12.98
N TYR A 385 -5.84 -9.42 11.71
CA TYR A 385 -4.62 -10.09 11.25
C TYR A 385 -3.39 -9.24 11.49
N GLU A 386 -3.42 -7.97 11.11
CA GLU A 386 -2.33 -7.04 11.32
C GLU A 386 -1.98 -6.87 12.81
N CYS A 387 -2.99 -6.80 13.67
CA CYS A 387 -2.77 -6.72 15.12
C CYS A 387 -2.09 -7.96 15.68
N LEU A 388 -2.44 -9.15 15.21
CA LEU A 388 -1.88 -10.41 15.70
C LEU A 388 -0.51 -10.74 15.12
N SER A 389 -0.18 -10.21 13.93
CA SER A 389 1.11 -10.44 13.25
C SER A 389 2.21 -9.45 13.61
N CYS A 390 1.89 -8.38 14.32
CA CYS A 390 2.77 -7.22 14.51
C CYS A 390 3.95 -7.44 15.49
N GLY A 391 3.91 -8.49 16.31
CA GLY A 391 4.91 -8.77 17.36
C GLY A 391 4.77 -7.93 18.64
N ILE A 392 3.70 -7.13 18.82
CA ILE A 392 3.37 -6.44 20.09
C ILE A 392 2.67 -7.40 21.04
N ILE A 393 1.80 -8.25 20.51
CA ILE A 393 1.15 -9.33 21.24
C ILE A 393 2.08 -10.53 21.17
N PHE A 394 2.42 -11.09 22.34
CA PHE A 394 3.39 -12.18 22.42
C PHE A 394 2.88 -13.45 21.74
N GLU A 395 3.74 -14.09 20.97
CA GLU A 395 3.56 -15.43 20.42
C GLU A 395 4.86 -16.23 20.53
N GLU A 396 4.76 -17.52 20.82
CA GLU A 396 5.93 -18.41 20.99
C GLU A 396 6.65 -18.65 19.66
N LYS A 397 5.88 -18.74 18.57
CA LYS A 397 6.38 -18.91 17.20
C LYS A 397 5.80 -17.85 16.29
N HIS A 398 6.64 -17.22 15.50
CA HIS A 398 6.21 -16.20 14.55
C HIS A 398 5.08 -16.71 13.62
N GLY A 399 3.98 -16.00 13.56
CA GLY A 399 2.81 -16.34 12.76
C GLY A 399 1.88 -17.39 13.40
N GLU A 400 2.12 -17.82 14.63
CA GLU A 400 1.27 -18.82 15.33
C GLU A 400 -0.15 -18.27 15.54
N LEU A 401 -0.29 -17.05 16.08
CA LEU A 401 -1.59 -16.43 16.34
C LEU A 401 -2.40 -16.23 15.07
N VAL A 402 -1.76 -15.83 13.99
CA VAL A 402 -2.39 -15.67 12.66
C VAL A 402 -2.87 -17.03 12.15
N SER A 403 -2.05 -18.06 12.26
CA SER A 403 -2.43 -19.43 11.86
C SER A 403 -3.64 -19.94 12.65
N ILE A 404 -3.68 -19.68 13.96
CA ILE A 404 -4.83 -20.07 14.81
C ILE A 404 -6.08 -19.27 14.40
N LEU A 405 -5.91 -17.97 14.10
CA LEU A 405 -7.01 -17.14 13.62
C LEU A 405 -7.58 -17.68 12.29
N ASP A 406 -6.73 -18.08 11.35
CA ASP A 406 -7.16 -18.70 10.09
C ASP A 406 -7.94 -19.98 10.30
N LYS A 407 -7.45 -20.86 11.14
CA LYS A 407 -8.14 -22.11 11.51
C LYS A 407 -9.52 -21.87 12.11
N THR A 408 -9.68 -20.78 12.85
CA THR A 408 -10.94 -20.45 13.53
C THR A 408 -11.82 -19.49 12.74
N ARG A 409 -11.35 -18.90 11.66
CA ARG A 409 -12.01 -17.81 10.93
C ARG A 409 -13.46 -18.10 10.58
N LEU A 410 -13.75 -19.27 10.02
CA LEU A 410 -15.10 -19.65 9.61
C LEU A 410 -16.11 -19.70 10.77
N PHE A 411 -15.64 -19.88 12.01
CA PHE A 411 -16.48 -19.91 13.21
C PHE A 411 -16.75 -18.51 13.78
N ILE A 412 -15.93 -17.54 13.43
CA ILE A 412 -15.96 -16.19 14.02
C ILE A 412 -16.25 -15.06 13.02
N ASP A 413 -16.32 -15.34 11.71
CA ASP A 413 -16.46 -14.35 10.64
C ASP A 413 -17.72 -13.47 10.73
N LYS A 414 -18.74 -13.93 11.44
CA LYS A 414 -20.00 -13.18 11.66
C LYS A 414 -19.96 -12.24 12.87
N GLU A 415 -18.92 -12.35 13.68
CA GLU A 415 -18.75 -11.52 14.85
C GLU A 415 -18.10 -10.18 14.46
N THR A 416 -18.68 -9.11 14.98
CA THR A 416 -18.24 -7.74 14.69
C THR A 416 -17.47 -7.09 15.84
N THR A 417 -17.33 -7.79 16.97
CA THR A 417 -16.61 -7.28 18.15
C THR A 417 -15.62 -8.32 18.69
N ILE A 418 -14.50 -7.84 19.21
CA ILE A 418 -13.49 -8.72 19.84
C ILE A 418 -14.07 -9.53 20.98
N LYS A 419 -14.98 -8.94 21.77
CA LYS A 419 -15.70 -9.68 22.84
C LYS A 419 -16.60 -10.77 22.29
N GLY A 420 -17.28 -10.51 21.18
CA GLY A 420 -18.10 -11.50 20.46
C GLY A 420 -17.25 -12.67 19.99
N ILE A 421 -16.11 -12.37 19.33
CA ILE A 421 -15.16 -13.38 18.89
C ILE A 421 -14.70 -14.25 20.06
N ALA A 422 -14.24 -13.64 21.16
CA ALA A 422 -13.79 -14.38 22.34
C ALA A 422 -14.91 -15.27 22.94
N LYS A 423 -16.15 -14.78 22.96
CA LYS A 423 -17.31 -15.58 23.41
C LYS A 423 -17.55 -16.77 22.48
N ARG A 424 -17.44 -16.58 21.18
CA ARG A 424 -17.65 -17.64 20.20
C ARG A 424 -16.54 -18.69 20.24
N LEU A 425 -15.29 -18.26 20.41
CA LEU A 425 -14.16 -19.17 20.64
C LEU A 425 -14.34 -20.02 21.90
N LYS A 426 -14.88 -19.46 23.00
CA LYS A 426 -15.21 -20.21 24.19
C LYS A 426 -16.29 -21.29 23.94
N ARG A 427 -17.30 -20.98 23.11
CA ARG A 427 -18.28 -21.99 22.71
C ARG A 427 -17.64 -23.08 21.86
N LEU A 428 -16.76 -22.73 20.91
CA LEU A 428 -16.01 -23.68 20.11
C LEU A 428 -15.15 -24.60 21.01
N LYS A 429 -14.42 -24.03 21.97
CA LYS A 429 -13.67 -24.80 22.98
C LYS A 429 -14.52 -25.81 23.71
N ASN A 430 -15.66 -25.38 24.27
CA ASN A 430 -16.58 -26.28 24.99
C ASN A 430 -17.08 -27.39 24.07
N ARG A 431 -17.27 -27.12 22.80
CA ARG A 431 -17.69 -28.12 21.83
C ARG A 431 -16.61 -29.14 21.53
N ILE A 432 -15.36 -28.70 21.40
CA ILE A 432 -14.20 -29.60 21.23
C ILE A 432 -14.03 -30.49 22.47
N ASP A 433 -14.15 -29.93 23.66
CA ASP A 433 -14.11 -30.69 24.94
C ASP A 433 -15.19 -31.79 24.96
N GLU A 434 -16.43 -31.44 24.59
CA GLU A 434 -17.55 -32.40 24.57
C GLU A 434 -17.29 -33.57 23.62
N ILE A 435 -16.65 -33.30 22.49
CA ILE A 435 -16.32 -34.31 21.48
C ILE A 435 -15.14 -35.18 21.95
N THR A 436 -14.11 -34.59 22.53
CA THR A 436 -12.89 -35.26 22.96
C THR A 436 -13.15 -36.16 24.16
N GLU A 437 -13.97 -35.74 25.12
CA GLU A 437 -14.35 -36.59 26.28
C GLU A 437 -15.08 -37.90 25.86
N ASN A 438 -15.62 -37.96 24.66
CA ASN A 438 -16.38 -39.07 24.13
C ASN A 438 -15.64 -39.88 23.05
N GLU A 439 -14.33 -39.71 22.89
CA GLU A 439 -13.52 -40.24 21.77
C GLU A 439 -13.69 -41.71 21.49
N GLU A 440 -13.79 -42.56 22.54
CA GLU A 440 -13.96 -44.02 22.37
C GLU A 440 -15.37 -44.45 21.94
N LYS A 441 -16.37 -43.57 22.15
CA LYS A 441 -17.78 -43.95 21.97
C LYS A 441 -18.46 -43.29 20.77
N ASN A 442 -17.94 -42.21 20.20
CA ASN A 442 -18.65 -41.40 19.23
C ASN A 442 -17.85 -41.02 17.95
N ARG A 443 -17.36 -42.02 17.24
CA ARG A 443 -16.72 -41.83 15.89
C ARG A 443 -17.58 -41.02 14.91
N VAL A 444 -18.88 -40.95 15.10
CA VAL A 444 -19.80 -40.14 14.29
C VAL A 444 -19.51 -38.66 14.44
N PHE A 445 -19.27 -38.19 15.67
CA PHE A 445 -19.04 -36.75 15.92
C PHE A 445 -17.71 -36.27 15.34
N GLN A 446 -16.66 -37.07 15.34
CA GLN A 446 -15.37 -36.75 14.76
C GLN A 446 -15.41 -36.50 13.25
N ARG A 447 -16.43 -37.00 12.54
CA ARG A 447 -16.59 -36.82 11.09
C ARG A 447 -17.38 -35.57 10.72
N ILE A 448 -18.19 -35.06 11.63
CA ILE A 448 -19.07 -33.90 11.38
C ILE A 448 -18.35 -32.61 11.67
N GLU A 449 -17.56 -32.58 12.71
CA GLU A 449 -16.90 -31.43 13.23
C GLU A 449 -15.38 -31.58 13.06
N TYR A 450 -14.89 -31.08 11.95
CA TYR A 450 -13.47 -30.98 11.68
C TYR A 450 -12.94 -29.68 12.31
N PHE A 451 -12.22 -29.82 13.39
CA PHE A 451 -11.53 -28.72 14.02
C PHE A 451 -10.03 -28.89 13.83
N ASP A 452 -9.45 -28.11 12.91
CA ASP A 452 -7.99 -28.02 12.76
C ASP A 452 -7.38 -27.08 13.80
N VAL A 453 -7.98 -26.99 14.97
CA VAL A 453 -7.54 -26.16 16.08
C VAL A 453 -7.70 -26.91 17.40
N SER A 454 -6.66 -26.87 18.21
CA SER A 454 -6.65 -27.48 19.55
C SER A 454 -7.12 -26.51 20.64
N ILE A 455 -7.54 -27.02 21.77
CA ILE A 455 -7.96 -26.22 22.91
C ILE A 455 -6.86 -25.26 23.41
N PRO A 456 -5.57 -25.68 23.54
CA PRO A 456 -4.50 -24.74 23.89
C PRO A 456 -4.33 -23.62 22.90
N GLU A 457 -4.50 -23.87 21.58
CA GLU A 457 -4.45 -22.83 20.54
C GLU A 457 -5.60 -21.84 20.70
N ILE A 458 -6.81 -22.30 20.96
CA ILE A 458 -7.96 -21.43 21.22
C ILE A 458 -7.72 -20.55 22.45
N ASP A 459 -7.18 -21.11 23.54
CA ASP A 459 -6.87 -20.34 24.75
C ASP A 459 -5.81 -19.27 24.47
N LYS A 460 -4.76 -19.59 23.74
CA LYS A 460 -3.76 -18.60 23.29
C LYS A 460 -4.41 -17.46 22.50
N LEU A 461 -5.29 -17.76 21.56
CA LEU A 461 -6.00 -16.73 20.79
C LEU A 461 -6.92 -15.86 21.68
N ILE A 462 -7.64 -16.48 22.62
CA ILE A 462 -8.48 -15.72 23.57
C ILE A 462 -7.63 -14.78 24.43
N ASP A 463 -6.48 -15.25 24.92
CA ASP A 463 -5.57 -14.43 25.72
C ASP A 463 -4.99 -13.29 24.89
N ALA A 464 -4.60 -13.53 23.64
CA ALA A 464 -4.15 -12.50 22.70
C ALA A 464 -5.23 -11.44 22.44
N LEU A 465 -6.49 -11.85 22.25
CA LEU A 465 -7.62 -10.93 22.06
C LEU A 465 -7.92 -10.11 23.33
N ASN A 466 -7.77 -10.70 24.52
CA ASN A 466 -7.89 -9.96 25.77
C ASN A 466 -6.77 -8.93 25.92
N GLU A 467 -5.52 -9.32 25.62
CA GLU A 467 -4.37 -8.41 25.64
C GLU A 467 -4.56 -7.26 24.64
N LEU A 468 -5.02 -7.53 23.42
CA LEU A 468 -5.35 -6.52 22.43
C LEU A 468 -6.39 -5.52 22.97
N ASN A 469 -7.45 -6.02 23.60
CA ASN A 469 -8.49 -5.18 24.19
C ASN A 469 -7.96 -4.32 25.38
N GLU A 470 -7.05 -4.84 26.18
CA GLU A 470 -6.41 -4.10 27.28
C GLU A 470 -5.49 -2.99 26.75
N ILE A 471 -4.66 -3.28 25.76
CA ILE A 471 -3.77 -2.30 25.13
C ILE A 471 -4.61 -1.19 24.47
N THR A 472 -5.66 -1.55 23.77
CA THR A 472 -6.54 -0.59 23.11
C THR A 472 -7.25 0.30 24.11
N LYS A 473 -7.77 -0.24 25.18
CA LYS A 473 -8.37 0.57 26.25
C LYS A 473 -7.36 1.53 26.86
N TYR A 474 -6.12 1.09 27.07
CA TYR A 474 -5.07 1.99 27.57
C TYR A 474 -4.82 3.16 26.63
N PHE A 475 -4.89 2.96 25.28
CA PHE A 475 -4.74 4.07 24.33
C PHE A 475 -5.90 5.06 24.42
N TYR A 476 -7.13 4.58 24.55
CA TYR A 476 -8.34 5.36 24.28
C TYR A 476 -9.27 5.54 25.47
N ASP A 477 -8.88 5.17 26.69
CA ASP A 477 -9.70 5.34 27.90
C ASP A 477 -10.08 6.80 28.19
N ASP A 478 -9.22 7.76 27.76
CA ASP A 478 -9.44 9.20 27.92
C ASP A 478 -10.11 9.83 26.69
N PHE A 479 -10.33 9.05 25.62
CA PHE A 479 -10.80 9.58 24.35
C PHE A 479 -12.32 9.53 24.24
N ASN A 480 -12.87 10.59 23.65
CA ASN A 480 -14.26 10.66 23.25
C ASN A 480 -14.35 11.19 21.81
N ASP A 481 -15.55 11.20 21.24
CA ASP A 481 -15.75 11.58 19.84
C ASP A 481 -15.43 13.05 19.53
N ALA A 482 -15.52 13.93 20.54
CA ALA A 482 -15.48 15.37 20.32
C ALA A 482 -14.09 16.01 20.47
N LYS A 483 -13.30 15.63 21.48
CA LYS A 483 -11.99 16.25 21.73
C LYS A 483 -11.00 15.30 22.38
N ASN A 484 -9.90 15.07 21.70
CA ASN A 484 -8.86 14.16 22.14
C ASN A 484 -7.50 14.85 22.16
N ASP A 485 -6.74 14.63 23.23
CA ASP A 485 -5.40 15.19 23.40
C ASP A 485 -4.35 14.33 22.67
N PHE A 486 -3.78 14.86 21.61
CA PHE A 486 -2.75 14.20 20.81
C PHE A 486 -1.47 13.93 21.59
N LYS A 487 -1.08 14.81 22.50
CA LYS A 487 0.09 14.62 23.37
C LYS A 487 -0.04 13.39 24.24
N SER A 488 -1.22 13.20 24.87
CA SER A 488 -1.51 12.01 25.68
C SER A 488 -1.42 10.74 24.84
N PHE A 489 -1.99 10.74 23.64
CA PHE A 489 -1.97 9.61 22.74
C PHE A 489 -0.55 9.22 22.29
N TYR A 490 0.25 10.15 21.79
CA TYR A 490 1.63 9.87 21.38
C TYR A 490 2.50 9.39 22.54
N LYS A 491 2.28 9.90 23.73
CA LYS A 491 2.95 9.40 24.95
C LYS A 491 2.58 7.94 25.23
N LYS A 492 1.29 7.60 25.17
CA LYS A 492 0.81 6.22 25.38
C LYS A 492 1.36 5.24 24.35
N ILE A 493 1.47 5.65 23.08
CA ILE A 493 2.18 4.85 22.05
C ILE A 493 3.63 4.58 22.47
N GLY A 494 4.36 5.62 22.87
CA GLY A 494 5.74 5.49 23.32
C GLY A 494 5.87 4.53 24.51
N ASP A 495 5.01 4.66 25.51
CA ASP A 495 5.01 3.79 26.69
C ASP A 495 4.79 2.31 26.34
N VAL A 496 3.87 2.02 25.42
CA VAL A 496 3.63 0.63 24.94
C VAL A 496 4.83 0.10 24.16
N LEU A 497 5.44 0.90 23.26
CA LEU A 497 6.62 0.50 22.52
C LEU A 497 7.81 0.18 23.44
N ILE A 498 8.01 0.97 24.47
CA ILE A 498 9.06 0.74 25.47
C ILE A 498 8.78 -0.56 26.23
N LYS A 499 7.56 -0.71 26.76
CA LYS A 499 7.19 -1.84 27.61
C LYS A 499 7.16 -3.16 26.84
N LYS A 500 6.56 -3.19 25.63
CA LYS A 500 6.28 -4.43 24.90
C LYS A 500 7.39 -4.81 23.91
N VAL A 501 8.26 -3.88 23.53
CA VAL A 501 9.29 -4.16 22.53
C VAL A 501 10.70 -3.95 23.11
N LEU A 502 11.03 -2.77 23.62
CA LEU A 502 12.40 -2.48 24.01
C LEU A 502 12.84 -3.26 25.26
N ASN A 503 11.93 -3.47 26.21
CA ASN A 503 12.21 -4.17 27.48
C ASN A 503 12.09 -5.69 27.38
N VAL A 504 11.69 -6.24 26.23
CA VAL A 504 11.61 -7.70 25.99
C VAL A 504 12.93 -8.18 25.38
N GLU A 505 13.59 -9.14 26.00
CA GLU A 505 14.94 -9.60 25.60
C GLU A 505 14.89 -10.43 24.30
N GLU A 506 13.83 -11.20 24.09
CA GLU A 506 13.68 -12.13 22.97
C GLU A 506 13.44 -11.47 21.61
N ILE A 507 13.17 -10.15 21.59
CA ILE A 507 12.92 -9.43 20.36
C ILE A 507 14.22 -9.08 19.64
N ASP A 508 14.25 -9.22 18.31
CA ASP A 508 15.39 -8.95 17.44
C ASP A 508 15.94 -7.53 17.60
N SER A 509 17.26 -7.43 17.56
CA SER A 509 17.97 -6.16 17.73
C SER A 509 17.67 -5.16 16.61
N GLY A 510 17.49 -5.62 15.37
CA GLY A 510 17.13 -4.77 14.24
C GLY A 510 15.77 -4.12 14.42
N PHE A 511 14.79 -4.89 14.91
CA PHE A 511 13.47 -4.37 15.23
C PHE A 511 13.51 -3.36 16.38
N LYS A 512 14.29 -3.59 17.42
CA LYS A 512 14.51 -2.62 18.50
C LYS A 512 15.08 -1.29 18.02
N GLU A 513 16.00 -1.32 17.02
CA GLU A 513 16.54 -0.09 16.44
C GLU A 513 15.48 0.73 15.68
N ILE A 514 14.56 0.06 14.97
CA ILE A 514 13.43 0.74 14.33
C ILE A 514 12.56 1.43 15.37
N VAL A 515 12.21 0.73 16.45
CA VAL A 515 11.40 1.29 17.54
C VAL A 515 12.09 2.49 18.22
N LYS A 516 13.41 2.44 18.42
CA LYS A 516 14.16 3.60 18.95
C LYS A 516 14.05 4.85 18.06
N ARG A 517 14.08 4.66 16.73
CA ARG A 517 13.89 5.78 15.77
C ARG A 517 12.48 6.35 15.86
N VAL A 518 11.48 5.49 15.98
CA VAL A 518 10.10 5.91 16.16
C VAL A 518 9.93 6.69 17.46
N LEU A 519 10.50 6.21 18.56
CA LEU A 519 10.44 6.91 19.85
C LEU A 519 11.10 8.29 19.77
N LYS A 520 12.24 8.40 19.07
CA LYS A 520 12.88 9.68 18.82
C LYS A 520 11.93 10.63 18.08
N ARG A 521 11.23 10.14 17.07
CA ARG A 521 10.26 10.93 16.32
C ARG A 521 9.04 11.32 17.15
N LEU A 522 8.50 10.42 17.95
CA LEU A 522 7.42 10.74 18.89
C LEU A 522 7.84 11.79 19.92
N ASP A 523 9.13 11.82 20.29
CA ASP A 523 9.70 12.83 21.18
C ASP A 523 9.74 14.23 20.53
N GLU A 524 9.82 14.33 19.22
CA GLU A 524 9.77 15.60 18.46
C GLU A 524 8.38 16.26 18.54
N VAL A 525 7.31 15.46 18.73
CA VAL A 525 5.93 15.95 18.85
C VAL A 525 5.35 15.89 20.27
N LYS A 526 6.19 15.60 21.26
CA LYS A 526 5.75 15.48 22.67
C LYS A 526 5.12 16.75 23.25
N ASP A 527 5.45 17.89 22.68
CA ASP A 527 4.98 19.20 23.14
C ASP A 527 3.81 19.76 22.32
N VAL A 528 3.22 18.93 21.44
CA VAL A 528 2.05 19.31 20.66
C VAL A 528 0.87 19.58 21.60
N GLU A 529 0.37 20.81 21.59
CA GLU A 529 -0.84 21.22 22.29
C GLU A 529 -2.00 21.25 21.28
N ALA A 530 -2.55 20.10 20.95
CA ALA A 530 -3.65 19.99 20.01
C ALA A 530 -4.74 19.06 20.55
N ASN A 531 -5.99 19.51 20.45
CA ASN A 531 -7.18 18.74 20.77
C ASN A 531 -8.10 18.79 19.57
N ALA A 532 -8.57 17.63 19.10
CA ALA A 532 -9.47 17.52 17.96
C ALA A 532 -10.32 16.25 18.05
N SER A 533 -11.19 16.03 17.06
CA SER A 533 -12.00 14.83 16.93
C SER A 533 -11.13 13.57 16.80
N PHE A 534 -11.73 12.41 17.07
CA PHE A 534 -11.05 11.11 16.92
C PHE A 534 -10.63 10.86 15.47
N ASP A 535 -11.47 11.22 14.50
CA ASP A 535 -11.14 11.09 13.08
C ASP A 535 -9.95 11.95 12.66
N CYS A 536 -9.85 13.16 13.19
CA CYS A 536 -8.69 14.02 12.97
C CYS A 536 -7.40 13.40 13.55
N LEU A 537 -7.48 12.81 14.75
CA LEU A 537 -6.36 12.11 15.36
C LEU A 537 -5.89 10.94 14.47
N LYS A 538 -6.81 10.12 14.01
CA LYS A 538 -6.55 8.96 13.15
C LYS A 538 -5.82 9.37 11.86
N GLU A 539 -6.35 10.33 11.14
CA GLU A 539 -5.76 10.84 9.90
C GLU A 539 -4.38 11.47 10.14
N THR A 540 -4.26 12.27 11.20
CA THR A 540 -3.00 12.93 11.55
C THR A 540 -1.92 11.92 11.93
N MET A 541 -2.27 10.89 12.69
CA MET A 541 -1.37 9.81 13.05
C MET A 541 -0.88 9.08 11.80
N GLN A 542 -1.79 8.73 10.89
CA GLN A 542 -1.46 8.06 9.64
C GLN A 542 -0.48 8.88 8.82
N LEU A 543 -0.76 10.14 8.58
CA LEU A 543 0.10 11.04 7.80
C LEU A 543 1.47 11.25 8.45
N TYR A 544 1.50 11.46 9.77
CA TYR A 544 2.74 11.68 10.50
C TYR A 544 3.65 10.45 10.49
N LEU A 545 3.09 9.27 10.72
CA LEU A 545 3.86 8.02 10.73
C LEU A 545 4.19 7.49 9.33
N GLN A 546 3.49 7.93 8.28
CA GLN A 546 3.82 7.62 6.88
C GLN A 546 5.01 8.43 6.36
N GLN A 547 5.32 9.57 6.95
CA GLN A 547 6.43 10.37 6.47
C GLN A 547 7.77 9.68 6.73
N ILE A 548 8.59 9.57 5.70
CA ILE A 548 9.95 9.05 5.81
C ILE A 548 10.87 10.17 6.28
N PRO A 549 11.60 10.01 7.38
CA PRO A 549 12.58 11.01 7.79
C PRO A 549 13.71 11.09 6.75
N GLY A 550 13.96 12.27 6.22
CA GLY A 550 15.14 12.52 5.39
C GLY A 550 14.88 13.06 3.98
N GLU A 551 15.81 13.88 3.52
CA GLU A 551 15.72 14.66 2.28
C GLU A 551 15.97 13.88 0.97
N ASN A 552 16.33 12.59 1.03
CA ASN A 552 16.86 11.84 -0.12
C ASN A 552 15.81 10.97 -0.84
N ARG A 553 14.52 11.30 -0.76
CA ARG A 553 13.44 10.44 -1.31
C ARG A 553 13.64 10.06 -2.80
N GLY A 554 14.12 10.97 -3.62
CA GLY A 554 14.34 10.70 -5.04
C GLY A 554 15.72 10.16 -5.41
N ALA A 555 16.75 10.31 -4.56
CA ALA A 555 18.14 9.95 -4.89
C ALA A 555 18.36 8.44 -4.98
N ASN A 556 17.56 7.66 -4.25
CA ASN A 556 17.63 6.21 -4.17
C ASN A 556 16.62 5.49 -5.09
N TRP A 557 15.81 6.20 -5.81
CA TRP A 557 14.86 5.59 -6.73
C TRP A 557 15.57 4.89 -7.88
N ILE A 558 15.11 3.69 -8.22
CA ILE A 558 15.63 2.93 -9.35
C ILE A 558 15.20 3.58 -10.65
N VAL A 559 13.91 3.92 -10.73
CA VAL A 559 13.35 4.72 -11.84
C VAL A 559 13.16 6.15 -11.37
N ARG A 560 13.79 7.08 -12.04
CA ARG A 560 13.78 8.51 -11.71
C ARG A 560 12.74 9.25 -12.52
N ASN A 561 12.17 10.31 -11.93
CA ASN A 561 11.38 11.25 -12.69
C ASN A 561 12.24 12.04 -13.67
N PHE A 562 11.65 12.52 -14.76
CA PHE A 562 12.31 13.39 -15.72
C PHE A 562 12.90 14.65 -15.09
N GLU A 563 12.31 15.16 -13.99
CA GLU A 563 12.82 16.32 -13.25
C GLU A 563 14.26 16.14 -12.74
N GLN A 564 14.70 14.90 -12.56
CA GLN A 564 16.04 14.59 -12.06
C GLN A 564 17.09 14.51 -13.15
N ILE A 565 16.72 14.57 -14.42
CA ILE A 565 17.61 14.45 -15.56
C ILE A 565 18.59 15.63 -15.67
N ASP A 566 18.18 16.82 -15.23
CA ASP A 566 18.95 18.05 -15.29
C ASP A 566 20.29 17.94 -14.52
N GLY A 567 20.26 17.28 -13.37
CA GLY A 567 21.46 17.01 -12.58
C GLY A 567 22.25 15.81 -13.08
N ASP A 568 21.56 14.74 -13.50
CA ASP A 568 22.25 13.50 -13.89
C ASP A 568 23.04 13.63 -15.20
N VAL A 569 22.60 14.43 -16.15
CA VAL A 569 23.38 14.70 -17.37
C VAL A 569 24.72 15.37 -17.07
N LEU A 570 24.84 16.09 -15.94
CA LEU A 570 26.06 16.75 -15.50
C LEU A 570 27.03 15.83 -14.75
N ARG A 571 26.59 14.68 -14.27
CA ARG A 571 27.41 13.80 -13.40
C ARG A 571 28.49 13.06 -14.18
N LYS A 572 29.75 13.41 -13.93
CA LYS A 572 30.92 12.78 -14.57
C LYS A 572 31.17 11.33 -14.11
N ASN A 573 30.93 11.02 -12.84
CA ASN A 573 31.30 9.74 -12.23
C ASN A 573 30.29 8.61 -12.49
N ARG A 574 29.06 8.93 -12.80
CA ARG A 574 28.06 7.91 -13.18
C ARG A 574 28.26 7.38 -14.58
N SER A 575 28.87 8.17 -15.47
CA SER A 575 29.17 7.74 -16.83
C SER A 575 30.19 6.57 -16.93
N ARG A 576 30.78 6.15 -15.82
CA ARG A 576 31.67 4.98 -15.81
C ARG A 576 30.89 3.67 -15.96
N ILE A 577 29.63 3.62 -15.58
CA ILE A 577 28.85 2.39 -15.52
C ILE A 577 27.55 2.49 -16.29
N ALA A 578 26.75 3.56 -16.17
CA ALA A 578 25.56 3.74 -16.98
C ALA A 578 25.97 4.12 -18.40
N LYS A 579 25.92 3.15 -19.32
CA LYS A 579 26.19 3.32 -20.74
C LYS A 579 24.96 3.74 -21.52
N THR A 580 23.77 3.61 -20.91
CA THR A 580 22.48 3.86 -21.54
C THR A 580 21.57 4.66 -20.60
N TYR A 581 20.94 5.70 -21.12
CA TYR A 581 19.81 6.37 -20.50
C TYR A 581 18.53 5.86 -21.13
N HIS A 582 17.68 5.28 -20.30
CA HIS A 582 16.40 4.69 -20.71
C HIS A 582 15.26 5.63 -20.32
N PHE A 583 14.68 6.30 -21.31
CA PHE A 583 13.47 7.10 -21.14
C PHE A 583 12.25 6.18 -21.31
N ALA A 584 11.53 5.99 -20.23
CA ALA A 584 10.43 5.04 -20.12
C ALA A 584 9.09 5.76 -19.86
N CYS A 585 8.00 5.01 -19.90
CA CYS A 585 6.64 5.53 -19.73
C CYS A 585 6.33 6.66 -20.72
N LEU A 586 6.72 6.45 -21.99
CA LEU A 586 6.49 7.40 -23.07
C LEU A 586 5.15 7.10 -23.77
N SER A 587 4.09 6.94 -23.03
CA SER A 587 2.72 6.87 -23.54
C SER A 587 2.10 8.25 -23.72
N ASP A 588 1.04 8.35 -24.54
CA ASP A 588 0.27 9.59 -24.61
C ASP A 588 -0.36 9.95 -23.27
N VAL A 589 -0.76 8.96 -22.48
CA VAL A 589 -1.33 9.14 -21.15
C VAL A 589 -0.27 9.72 -20.21
N ASP A 590 0.86 9.04 -20.03
CA ASP A 590 1.92 9.46 -19.11
C ASP A 590 2.50 10.83 -19.46
N MET A 591 2.66 11.12 -20.74
CA MET A 591 3.22 12.40 -21.19
C MET A 591 2.22 13.55 -21.15
N SER A 592 0.92 13.27 -21.14
CA SER A 592 -0.16 14.25 -21.11
C SER A 592 -0.81 14.45 -19.77
N ILE A 593 -0.49 13.57 -18.78
CA ILE A 593 -1.03 13.74 -17.44
C ILE A 593 -0.68 15.14 -16.94
N THR A 594 -1.70 15.95 -16.80
CA THR A 594 -1.69 17.08 -15.88
C THR A 594 -1.48 16.54 -14.49
N HIS A 595 -0.79 17.25 -13.60
CA HIS A 595 -0.79 16.88 -12.20
C HIS A 595 -2.25 16.62 -11.80
N LYS A 596 -2.49 15.49 -11.15
CA LYS A 596 -3.81 15.10 -10.67
C LYS A 596 -4.44 16.20 -9.82
N ASP A 597 -3.58 17.00 -9.19
CA ASP A 597 -3.92 18.08 -8.27
C ASP A 597 -3.12 19.31 -8.66
N GLU A 598 -3.58 20.04 -9.69
CA GLU A 598 -3.01 21.36 -10.00
C GLU A 598 -3.11 22.30 -8.79
N PHE A 599 -4.20 22.16 -8.04
CA PHE A 599 -4.46 22.88 -6.79
C PHE A 599 -5.11 21.93 -5.77
N SER A 600 -4.85 22.15 -4.48
CA SER A 600 -5.51 21.39 -3.42
C SER A 600 -7.00 21.73 -3.36
N TRP A 601 -7.85 20.72 -3.25
CA TRP A 601 -9.29 20.92 -3.15
C TRP A 601 -9.66 21.83 -1.95
N PRO A 602 -10.61 22.76 -2.08
CA PRO A 602 -11.44 23.06 -3.24
C PRO A 602 -10.90 24.19 -4.12
N LEU A 603 -9.62 24.56 -3.99
CA LEU A 603 -9.04 25.62 -4.81
C LEU A 603 -8.87 25.14 -6.26
N ASP A 604 -9.21 26.01 -7.19
CA ASP A 604 -9.05 25.79 -8.61
C ASP A 604 -8.59 27.07 -9.31
N ILE A 605 -8.43 27.03 -10.61
CA ILE A 605 -8.04 28.21 -11.38
C ILE A 605 -9.04 29.34 -11.22
N ASN A 606 -10.34 29.03 -11.19
CA ASN A 606 -11.40 30.04 -11.05
C ASN A 606 -11.30 30.76 -9.71
N PHE A 607 -11.00 30.01 -8.64
CA PHE A 607 -10.75 30.61 -7.33
C PHE A 607 -9.63 31.66 -7.40
N PHE A 608 -8.50 31.32 -8.02
CA PHE A 608 -7.38 32.24 -8.12
C PHE A 608 -7.66 33.44 -9.03
N GLU A 609 -8.45 33.27 -10.09
CA GLU A 609 -8.90 34.36 -10.94
C GLU A 609 -9.81 35.33 -10.19
N VAL A 610 -10.74 34.81 -9.38
CA VAL A 610 -11.69 35.61 -8.58
C VAL A 610 -10.99 36.27 -7.39
N ALA A 611 -10.04 35.58 -6.75
CA ALA A 611 -9.32 36.06 -5.58
C ALA A 611 -8.10 36.92 -5.94
N GLN A 612 -7.84 37.15 -7.21
CA GLN A 612 -6.64 37.81 -7.70
C GLN A 612 -6.60 39.27 -7.23
N ALA A 613 -5.58 39.59 -6.44
CA ALA A 613 -5.16 40.98 -6.33
C ALA A 613 -4.64 41.44 -7.67
N PRO A 614 -5.06 42.60 -8.19
CA PRO A 614 -4.78 43.00 -9.57
C PRO A 614 -3.30 43.05 -9.97
N VAL A 615 -2.34 42.88 -9.07
CA VAL A 615 -0.91 43.10 -9.30
C VAL A 615 0.04 42.22 -8.48
N ASP A 616 -0.40 41.12 -7.88
CA ASP A 616 0.57 40.28 -7.14
C ASP A 616 1.22 39.25 -8.04
N TRP A 617 2.45 39.46 -8.44
CA TRP A 617 3.25 38.59 -9.28
C TRP A 617 3.35 37.16 -8.75
N LYS A 618 3.28 36.96 -7.42
CA LYS A 618 3.34 35.62 -6.79
C LYS A 618 2.17 34.75 -7.22
N TYR A 619 0.98 35.31 -7.28
CA TYR A 619 -0.20 34.59 -7.77
C TYR A 619 -0.02 34.15 -9.22
N GLN A 620 0.42 35.09 -10.07
CA GLN A 620 0.60 34.80 -11.48
C GLN A 620 1.64 33.70 -11.69
N VAL A 621 2.78 33.77 -11.02
CA VAL A 621 3.84 32.76 -11.11
C VAL A 621 3.34 31.42 -10.58
N PHE A 622 2.63 31.40 -9.44
CA PHE A 622 2.09 30.18 -8.86
C PHE A 622 1.12 29.51 -9.82
N VAL A 623 0.11 30.20 -10.28
CA VAL A 623 -0.92 29.67 -11.17
C VAL A 623 -0.31 29.24 -12.50
N THR A 624 0.50 30.09 -13.14
CA THR A 624 1.13 29.77 -14.44
C THR A 624 2.04 28.54 -14.32
N SER A 625 2.82 28.43 -13.25
CA SER A 625 3.71 27.27 -13.06
C SER A 625 2.94 25.96 -12.92
N ARG A 626 1.75 26.00 -12.31
CA ARG A 626 0.89 24.82 -12.18
C ARG A 626 0.27 24.43 -13.53
N LEU A 627 -0.30 25.38 -14.24
CA LEU A 627 -0.90 25.14 -15.55
C LEU A 627 0.10 24.65 -16.60
N GLU A 628 1.33 25.16 -16.54
CA GLU A 628 2.39 24.81 -17.48
C GLU A 628 3.10 23.48 -17.13
N TYR A 629 2.81 22.87 -16.00
CA TYR A 629 3.48 21.62 -15.60
C TYR A 629 3.32 20.49 -16.62
N LYS A 630 2.18 20.39 -17.27
CA LYS A 630 1.93 19.43 -18.36
C LYS A 630 2.95 19.56 -19.51
N ASN A 631 3.43 20.76 -19.77
CA ASN A 631 4.41 21.04 -20.82
C ASN A 631 5.85 20.78 -20.33
N PHE A 632 6.06 20.74 -19.02
CA PHE A 632 7.37 20.48 -18.42
C PHE A 632 7.93 19.10 -18.79
N ARG A 633 7.12 18.05 -18.83
CA ARG A 633 7.57 16.71 -19.23
C ARG A 633 8.16 16.68 -20.63
N ARG A 634 7.53 17.39 -21.53
CA ARG A 634 8.02 17.56 -22.91
C ARG A 634 9.38 18.27 -22.94
N TYR A 635 9.51 19.37 -22.20
CA TYR A 635 10.78 20.05 -22.01
C TYR A 635 11.85 19.11 -21.43
N ALA A 636 11.54 18.40 -20.35
CA ALA A 636 12.47 17.51 -19.67
C ALA A 636 12.94 16.35 -20.58
N LEU A 637 12.03 15.79 -21.39
CA LEU A 637 12.37 14.80 -22.41
C LEU A 637 13.35 15.37 -23.45
N VAL A 638 13.03 16.52 -24.02
CA VAL A 638 13.89 17.17 -25.03
C VAL A 638 15.27 17.54 -24.43
N TYR A 639 15.29 18.08 -23.21
CA TYR A 639 16.53 18.40 -22.50
C TYR A 639 17.38 17.14 -22.25
N GLY A 640 16.75 16.09 -21.75
CA GLY A 640 17.43 14.82 -21.50
C GLY A 640 18.01 14.20 -22.78
N LEU A 641 17.24 14.20 -23.86
CA LEU A 641 17.72 13.71 -25.16
C LEU A 641 18.85 14.57 -25.72
N ALA A 642 18.75 15.91 -25.65
CA ALA A 642 19.73 16.83 -26.20
C ALA A 642 21.08 16.79 -25.48
N PHE A 643 21.07 16.59 -24.16
CA PHE A 643 22.30 16.70 -23.35
C PHE A 643 22.82 15.38 -22.79
N SER A 644 22.16 14.25 -23.00
CA SER A 644 22.66 12.95 -22.56
C SER A 644 23.86 12.50 -23.35
N LYS A 645 24.93 12.16 -22.65
CA LYS A 645 26.19 11.61 -23.21
C LYS A 645 26.20 10.10 -23.37
N CYS A 646 25.13 9.43 -22.94
CA CYS A 646 24.95 8.00 -23.02
C CYS A 646 24.12 7.61 -24.24
N ALA A 647 24.17 6.35 -24.62
CA ALA A 647 23.24 5.79 -25.58
C ALA A 647 21.79 5.95 -25.06
N ILE A 648 20.85 6.14 -25.97
CA ILE A 648 19.44 6.36 -25.64
C ILE A 648 18.64 5.10 -25.91
N LYS A 649 17.79 4.75 -24.97
CA LYS A 649 16.73 3.74 -25.11
C LYS A 649 15.38 4.38 -24.77
N LEU A 650 14.37 4.04 -25.55
CA LEU A 650 13.01 4.55 -25.38
C LEU A 650 12.05 3.40 -25.13
N SER A 651 11.09 3.57 -24.23
CA SER A 651 10.03 2.57 -24.01
C SER A 651 8.72 3.20 -23.53
N TYR A 652 7.64 2.44 -23.70
CA TYR A 652 6.33 2.76 -23.13
C TYR A 652 5.62 1.48 -22.67
N ILE A 653 4.60 1.65 -21.83
CA ILE A 653 3.73 0.57 -21.35
C ILE A 653 2.43 0.63 -22.13
N LYS A 654 2.01 -0.53 -22.68
CA LYS A 654 0.80 -0.62 -23.51
C LYS A 654 -0.47 -0.67 -22.67
N ASN A 655 -0.51 -1.55 -21.67
CA ASN A 655 -1.67 -1.75 -20.82
C ASN A 655 -1.43 -1.10 -19.46
N GLU A 656 -2.08 0.02 -19.22
CA GLU A 656 -2.09 0.73 -17.95
C GLU A 656 -3.36 0.41 -17.15
N ILE A 657 -3.45 0.89 -15.91
CA ILE A 657 -4.60 0.62 -15.03
C ILE A 657 -5.91 1.12 -15.65
N ASP A 658 -5.86 2.23 -16.38
CA ASP A 658 -7.02 2.89 -16.98
C ASP A 658 -7.34 2.40 -18.41
N GLY A 659 -6.56 1.45 -18.94
CA GLY A 659 -6.78 0.88 -20.26
C GLY A 659 -5.55 0.80 -21.17
N GLU A 660 -5.77 0.61 -22.48
CA GLU A 660 -4.67 0.58 -23.45
C GLU A 660 -4.17 2.00 -23.75
N SER A 661 -2.84 2.17 -23.67
CA SER A 661 -2.12 3.40 -24.01
C SER A 661 -1.41 3.27 -25.34
N GLU A 662 -1.32 4.39 -26.05
CA GLU A 662 -0.52 4.51 -27.28
C GLU A 662 0.81 5.19 -27.01
N LEU A 663 1.80 4.89 -27.86
CA LEU A 663 3.08 5.60 -27.85
C LEU A 663 2.87 7.10 -28.02
N TYR A 664 3.63 7.90 -27.29
CA TYR A 664 3.58 9.37 -27.35
C TYR A 664 3.55 9.91 -28.77
N TYR A 665 2.57 10.75 -29.07
CA TYR A 665 2.25 11.17 -30.44
C TYR A 665 3.43 11.80 -31.21
N LEU A 666 4.34 12.53 -30.55
CA LEU A 666 5.52 13.09 -31.18
C LEU A 666 6.46 11.99 -31.69
N LEU A 667 6.62 10.89 -30.99
CA LEU A 667 7.41 9.75 -31.43
C LEU A 667 6.71 8.98 -32.57
N ARG A 668 5.38 8.93 -32.57
CA ARG A 668 4.59 8.34 -33.68
C ARG A 668 4.75 9.18 -34.95
N ILE A 669 4.70 10.50 -34.84
CA ILE A 669 4.96 11.40 -36.00
C ILE A 669 6.38 11.20 -36.57
N LEU A 670 7.34 10.92 -35.67
CA LEU A 670 8.71 10.59 -36.07
C LEU A 670 8.85 9.16 -36.63
N ASN A 671 7.76 8.45 -36.87
CA ASN A 671 7.73 7.07 -37.40
C ASN A 671 8.61 6.10 -36.61
N ALA A 672 8.57 6.18 -35.26
CA ALA A 672 9.31 5.31 -34.38
C ALA A 672 8.86 3.84 -34.57
N LYS A 673 9.81 2.93 -34.67
CA LYS A 673 9.55 1.50 -34.77
C LYS A 673 9.27 0.94 -33.38
N ILE A 674 8.09 0.42 -33.17
CA ILE A 674 7.70 -0.26 -31.93
C ILE A 674 8.16 -1.71 -31.99
N THR A 675 8.89 -2.15 -30.96
CA THR A 675 9.35 -3.52 -30.78
C THR A 675 8.81 -4.05 -29.44
N PRO A 676 7.93 -5.06 -29.44
CA PRO A 676 7.49 -5.68 -28.19
C PRO A 676 8.69 -6.23 -27.40
N TYR A 677 8.63 -6.10 -26.10
CA TYR A 677 9.60 -6.72 -25.22
C TYR A 677 9.34 -8.21 -25.14
N GLU A 678 10.35 -9.01 -25.37
CA GLU A 678 10.29 -10.45 -25.19
C GLU A 678 11.06 -10.80 -23.91
N PRO A 679 10.37 -11.21 -22.82
CA PRO A 679 11.05 -11.62 -21.60
C PRO A 679 11.93 -12.83 -21.88
N GLU A 680 13.19 -12.77 -21.48
CA GLU A 680 14.07 -13.94 -21.49
C GLU A 680 13.45 -15.02 -20.60
N VAL A 681 13.02 -16.10 -21.20
CA VAL A 681 12.52 -17.26 -20.45
C VAL A 681 13.66 -17.83 -19.64
N ASP A 682 13.60 -17.67 -18.33
CA ASP A 682 14.56 -18.27 -17.43
C ASP A 682 14.33 -19.78 -17.40
N ASN A 683 15.13 -20.50 -18.17
CA ASN A 683 15.21 -21.96 -18.15
C ASN A 683 15.94 -22.50 -16.91
N ARG A 684 16.01 -21.71 -15.79
CA ARG A 684 16.32 -22.33 -14.51
C ARG A 684 15.26 -23.39 -14.30
N GLY A 685 15.69 -24.64 -14.46
CA GLY A 685 14.83 -25.79 -14.53
C GLY A 685 13.74 -25.73 -13.48
N GLN A 686 12.49 -25.99 -13.88
CA GLN A 686 11.38 -26.09 -12.97
C GLN A 686 11.87 -26.83 -11.72
N LYS A 687 11.98 -26.14 -10.60
CA LYS A 687 12.11 -26.83 -9.32
C LYS A 687 10.97 -27.82 -9.34
N LYS A 688 11.29 -29.11 -9.40
CA LYS A 688 10.28 -30.14 -9.17
C LYS A 688 9.59 -29.71 -7.89
N ALA A 689 8.28 -29.54 -7.98
CA ALA A 689 7.49 -29.24 -6.79
C ALA A 689 7.93 -30.22 -5.72
N ASP A 690 8.35 -29.74 -4.57
CA ASP A 690 8.67 -30.57 -3.44
C ASP A 690 7.39 -31.34 -3.15
N TYR A 691 7.46 -32.65 -3.27
CA TYR A 691 6.33 -33.50 -2.98
C TYR A 691 6.00 -33.33 -1.51
N ILE A 692 4.73 -33.09 -1.20
CA ILE A 692 4.26 -33.14 0.20
C ILE A 692 4.58 -34.56 0.67
N GLN A 693 5.48 -34.67 1.65
CA GLN A 693 5.72 -35.96 2.31
C GLN A 693 4.52 -36.22 3.21
N ILE A 694 3.70 -37.16 2.80
CA ILE A 694 2.64 -37.70 3.66
C ILE A 694 3.31 -38.69 4.59
N ASP A 695 3.04 -38.60 5.90
CA ASP A 695 3.52 -39.57 6.90
C ASP A 695 3.09 -40.98 6.48
N ASN A 696 4.03 -41.90 6.57
CA ASN A 696 3.80 -43.26 6.10
C ASN A 696 3.05 -44.09 7.16
N PHE A 697 1.73 -43.94 7.20
CA PHE A 697 0.88 -44.70 8.10
C PHE A 697 0.63 -46.13 7.60
N ALA A 698 0.43 -47.05 8.56
CA ALA A 698 -0.07 -48.38 8.23
C ALA A 698 -1.55 -48.31 7.84
N MET A 699 -1.96 -49.04 6.79
CA MET A 699 -3.37 -49.09 6.37
C MET A 699 -4.31 -49.62 7.49
N GLY A 700 -3.81 -50.39 8.43
CA GLY A 700 -4.55 -50.82 9.62
C GLY A 700 -4.93 -49.70 10.60
N ALA A 701 -4.33 -48.50 10.46
CA ALA A 701 -4.69 -47.33 11.28
C ALA A 701 -5.99 -46.67 10.77
N PHE A 702 -6.42 -46.94 9.54
CA PHE A 702 -7.66 -46.44 8.97
C PHE A 702 -8.87 -47.26 9.39
N ASP A 703 -10.01 -46.59 9.53
CA ASP A 703 -11.24 -47.27 9.86
C ASP A 703 -11.82 -48.07 8.64
N GLN A 704 -12.84 -48.89 8.89
CA GLN A 704 -13.46 -49.69 7.85
C GLN A 704 -14.09 -48.86 6.72
N TYR A 705 -14.49 -47.62 7.00
CA TYR A 705 -15.09 -46.71 5.99
C TYR A 705 -14.05 -46.18 5.06
N ASP A 706 -12.88 -45.85 5.55
CA ASP A 706 -11.74 -45.41 4.76
C ASP A 706 -11.25 -46.56 3.86
N LEU A 707 -11.15 -47.75 4.41
CA LEU A 707 -10.79 -48.93 3.64
C LEU A 707 -11.84 -49.23 2.56
N MET A 708 -13.12 -48.98 2.83
CA MET A 708 -14.17 -49.13 1.82
C MET A 708 -14.07 -48.06 0.73
N ARG A 709 -13.73 -46.80 1.10
CA ARG A 709 -13.41 -45.75 0.10
C ARG A 709 -12.25 -46.18 -0.79
N TYR A 710 -11.19 -46.71 -0.23
CA TYR A 710 -10.05 -47.24 -0.96
C TYR A 710 -10.46 -48.34 -1.98
N ARG A 711 -11.38 -49.24 -1.62
CA ARG A 711 -11.90 -50.25 -2.52
C ARG A 711 -12.76 -49.69 -3.65
N ILE A 712 -13.58 -48.69 -3.35
CA ILE A 712 -14.42 -48.02 -4.35
C ILE A 712 -13.54 -47.21 -5.32
N CYS A 713 -12.70 -46.35 -4.83
CA CYS A 713 -11.78 -45.56 -5.63
C CYS A 713 -10.55 -45.15 -4.78
N LYS A 714 -9.40 -45.66 -5.19
CA LYS A 714 -8.13 -45.41 -4.50
C LYS A 714 -7.74 -43.95 -4.49
N TYR A 715 -8.07 -43.23 -5.56
CA TYR A 715 -7.83 -41.80 -5.65
C TYR A 715 -8.76 -40.99 -4.74
N ARG A 716 -10.02 -41.37 -4.61
CA ARG A 716 -10.96 -40.77 -3.66
C ARG A 716 -10.52 -40.98 -2.21
N PHE A 717 -10.02 -42.17 -1.89
CA PHE A 717 -9.44 -42.43 -0.57
C PHE A 717 -8.26 -41.51 -0.28
N LEU A 718 -7.36 -41.31 -1.25
CA LEU A 718 -6.25 -40.34 -1.11
C LEU A 718 -6.75 -38.95 -0.76
N LEU A 719 -7.75 -38.46 -1.50
CA LEU A 719 -8.26 -37.10 -1.29
C LEU A 719 -9.06 -36.98 0.02
N GLU A 720 -10.08 -37.80 0.23
CA GLU A 720 -11.01 -37.69 1.37
C GLU A 720 -10.45 -38.19 2.71
N SER A 721 -9.63 -39.24 2.69
CA SER A 721 -9.17 -39.89 3.93
C SER A 721 -7.77 -39.47 4.36
N ILE A 722 -6.92 -39.04 3.42
CA ILE A 722 -5.53 -38.64 3.72
C ILE A 722 -5.36 -37.14 3.63
N VAL A 723 -5.74 -36.51 2.48
CA VAL A 723 -5.51 -35.08 2.26
C VAL A 723 -6.50 -34.23 3.02
N GLU A 724 -7.77 -34.61 3.08
CA GLU A 724 -8.85 -33.83 3.69
C GLU A 724 -9.21 -34.31 5.10
N GLU A 725 -8.50 -35.27 5.63
CA GLU A 725 -8.69 -35.82 6.97
C GLU A 725 -10.16 -36.18 7.29
N LYS A 726 -10.86 -36.70 6.29
CA LYS A 726 -12.24 -37.19 6.41
C LYS A 726 -13.33 -36.15 6.59
N SER A 727 -13.08 -34.90 6.20
CA SER A 727 -14.10 -33.84 6.24
C SER A 727 -15.37 -34.23 5.47
N VAL A 728 -16.54 -34.02 6.06
CA VAL A 728 -17.86 -34.23 5.44
C VAL A 728 -18.51 -32.94 4.97
N TYR A 729 -17.87 -31.80 5.14
CA TYR A 729 -18.45 -30.50 4.85
C TYR A 729 -18.71 -30.25 3.36
N LYS A 730 -18.03 -30.96 2.48
CA LYS A 730 -18.23 -30.85 1.02
C LYS A 730 -19.46 -31.55 0.52
N ASP A 731 -19.99 -32.53 1.26
CA ASP A 731 -21.15 -33.31 0.87
C ASP A 731 -22.36 -32.91 1.72
N GLU A 732 -23.21 -32.07 1.14
CA GLU A 732 -24.42 -31.56 1.79
C GLU A 732 -25.33 -32.70 2.29
N PHE A 733 -25.45 -33.77 1.54
CA PHE A 733 -26.27 -34.91 1.94
C PHE A 733 -25.69 -35.63 3.16
N LEU A 734 -24.38 -35.86 3.19
CA LEU A 734 -23.69 -36.49 4.34
C LEU A 734 -23.80 -35.59 5.56
N LEU A 735 -23.56 -34.31 5.40
CA LEU A 735 -23.66 -33.33 6.50
C LEU A 735 -25.05 -33.37 7.16
N LYS A 736 -26.12 -33.29 6.35
CA LYS A 736 -27.49 -33.37 6.85
C LYS A 736 -27.76 -34.68 7.62
N LYS A 737 -27.25 -35.78 7.09
CA LYS A 737 -27.40 -37.11 7.73
C LYS A 737 -26.67 -37.21 9.05
N TYR A 738 -25.43 -36.75 9.12
CA TYR A 738 -24.67 -36.74 10.36
C TYR A 738 -25.30 -35.84 11.42
N LEU A 739 -25.73 -34.62 11.04
CA LEU A 739 -26.41 -33.73 11.99
C LEU A 739 -27.73 -34.31 12.50
N THR A 740 -28.47 -35.02 11.67
CA THR A 740 -29.66 -35.77 12.10
C THR A 740 -29.29 -36.78 13.20
N ILE A 741 -28.23 -37.58 12.99
CA ILE A 741 -27.75 -38.54 13.97
C ILE A 741 -27.28 -37.88 15.27
N VAL A 742 -26.59 -36.76 15.18
CA VAL A 742 -26.17 -35.99 16.36
C VAL A 742 -27.37 -35.55 17.19
N LEU A 743 -28.38 -34.94 16.51
CA LEU A 743 -29.60 -34.51 17.20
C LEU A 743 -30.34 -35.71 17.85
N GLU A 744 -30.45 -36.83 17.14
CA GLU A 744 -31.05 -38.04 17.70
C GLU A 744 -30.27 -38.53 18.96
N HIS A 745 -28.95 -38.53 18.87
CA HIS A 745 -28.10 -38.95 20.02
C HIS A 745 -28.26 -38.02 21.22
N ARG A 746 -28.21 -36.69 21.00
CA ARG A 746 -28.42 -35.70 22.07
C ARG A 746 -29.80 -35.87 22.72
N ALA A 747 -30.83 -35.99 21.91
CA ALA A 747 -32.19 -36.17 22.43
C ALA A 747 -32.35 -37.47 23.20
N ARG A 748 -31.82 -38.56 22.69
CA ARG A 748 -31.87 -39.89 23.37
C ARG A 748 -31.11 -39.86 24.67
N LYS A 749 -29.98 -39.14 24.76
CA LYS A 749 -29.21 -38.94 25.99
C LYS A 749 -30.00 -38.09 27.03
N TYR A 750 -30.55 -36.94 26.57
CA TYR A 750 -31.27 -36.01 27.46
C TYR A 750 -32.59 -36.56 28.01
N PHE A 751 -33.31 -37.30 27.19
CA PHE A 751 -34.58 -37.89 27.53
C PHE A 751 -34.49 -39.35 27.98
N GLU A 752 -33.29 -39.86 28.28
CA GLU A 752 -33.09 -41.26 28.67
C GLU A 752 -34.07 -41.71 29.73
N GLY A 753 -34.76 -42.83 29.50
CA GLY A 753 -35.76 -43.39 30.40
C GLY A 753 -37.11 -42.69 30.47
N LYS A 754 -37.27 -41.52 29.80
CA LYS A 754 -38.52 -40.74 29.72
C LYS A 754 -39.40 -41.20 28.55
N SER A 755 -40.68 -40.87 28.63
CA SER A 755 -41.65 -41.13 27.56
C SER A 755 -41.56 -40.04 26.50
N PHE A 756 -41.86 -40.35 25.25
CA PHE A 756 -41.85 -39.42 24.19
C PHE A 756 -43.01 -38.42 24.25
N VAL A 757 -42.69 -37.13 24.27
CA VAL A 757 -43.68 -36.03 24.17
C VAL A 757 -43.24 -35.11 23.01
N ARG A 758 -43.93 -35.17 21.88
CA ARG A 758 -43.58 -34.57 20.61
C ARG A 758 -43.13 -33.11 20.72
N ASN A 759 -43.92 -32.25 21.37
CA ASN A 759 -43.64 -30.81 21.43
C ASN A 759 -42.36 -30.56 22.27
N ILE A 760 -42.21 -31.25 23.40
CA ILE A 760 -41.01 -31.10 24.25
C ILE A 760 -39.72 -31.53 23.48
N VAL A 761 -39.83 -32.65 22.77
CA VAL A 761 -38.67 -33.12 21.97
C VAL A 761 -38.39 -32.20 20.79
N PHE A 762 -39.43 -31.67 20.14
CA PHE A 762 -39.30 -30.73 19.05
C PHE A 762 -38.60 -29.44 19.50
N ASP A 763 -39.04 -28.86 20.60
CA ASP A 763 -38.44 -27.63 21.14
C ASP A 763 -36.97 -27.86 21.52
N TYR A 764 -36.65 -28.99 22.14
CA TYR A 764 -35.29 -29.36 22.45
C TYR A 764 -34.43 -29.54 21.20
N LEU A 765 -34.95 -30.18 20.14
CA LEU A 765 -34.20 -30.39 18.91
C LEU A 765 -33.92 -29.03 18.19
N ASN A 766 -34.85 -28.10 18.24
CA ASN A 766 -34.63 -26.76 17.69
C ASN A 766 -33.52 -26.02 18.46
N GLU A 767 -33.59 -26.03 19.79
CA GLU A 767 -32.55 -25.43 20.64
C GLU A 767 -31.18 -26.04 20.36
N GLN A 768 -31.10 -27.37 20.26
CA GLN A 768 -29.85 -28.04 19.92
C GLN A 768 -29.39 -27.79 18.49
N MET A 769 -30.28 -27.62 17.54
CA MET A 769 -29.92 -27.28 16.14
C MET A 769 -29.38 -25.87 16.04
N ASP A 770 -29.98 -24.92 16.75
CA ASP A 770 -29.49 -23.54 16.79
C ASP A 770 -28.10 -23.47 17.41
N GLU A 771 -27.85 -24.25 18.47
CA GLU A 771 -26.51 -24.37 19.05
C GLU A 771 -25.49 -25.00 18.08
N LEU A 772 -25.89 -26.04 17.34
CA LEU A 772 -25.03 -26.69 16.34
C LEU A 772 -24.70 -25.74 15.16
N ARG A 773 -25.63 -24.91 14.73
CA ARG A 773 -25.40 -23.94 13.65
C ARG A 773 -24.32 -22.92 13.99
N ASP A 774 -24.06 -22.68 15.25
CA ASP A 774 -22.95 -21.81 15.69
C ASP A 774 -21.56 -22.42 15.42
N THR A 775 -21.47 -23.73 15.36
CA THR A 775 -20.20 -24.47 15.20
C THR A 775 -20.12 -25.24 13.89
N VAL A 776 -21.24 -25.66 13.34
CA VAL A 776 -21.31 -26.35 12.05
C VAL A 776 -21.73 -25.35 10.99
N LEU A 777 -20.75 -24.81 10.30
CA LEU A 777 -20.94 -23.88 9.21
C LEU A 777 -21.54 -24.62 7.99
N PHE A 778 -22.04 -23.93 7.01
CA PHE A 778 -22.64 -24.49 5.77
C PHE A 778 -24.05 -25.10 5.91
N VAL A 779 -24.70 -24.96 7.07
CA VAL A 779 -26.10 -25.35 7.23
C VAL A 779 -26.99 -24.11 7.13
N ASN A 780 -27.73 -24.01 6.05
CA ASN A 780 -28.70 -22.94 5.91
C ASN A 780 -29.95 -23.19 6.77
N TYR A 781 -30.82 -22.18 6.90
CA TYR A 781 -32.01 -22.27 7.75
C TYR A 781 -33.03 -23.34 7.28
N ALA A 782 -33.19 -23.51 5.98
CA ALA A 782 -34.09 -24.51 5.40
C ALA A 782 -33.61 -25.93 5.72
N ASP A 783 -32.28 -26.17 5.59
CA ASP A 783 -31.67 -27.45 5.90
C ASP A 783 -31.77 -27.78 7.40
N ALA A 784 -31.58 -26.77 8.26
CA ALA A 784 -31.75 -26.96 9.71
C ALA A 784 -33.19 -27.43 10.06
N ILE A 785 -34.19 -26.83 9.44
CA ILE A 785 -35.60 -27.25 9.63
C ILE A 785 -35.79 -28.72 9.17
N ASP A 786 -35.25 -29.10 8.02
CA ASP A 786 -35.37 -30.46 7.50
C ASP A 786 -34.65 -31.46 8.38
N ILE A 787 -33.48 -31.12 8.90
CA ILE A 787 -32.71 -31.96 9.85
C ILE A 787 -33.52 -32.21 11.14
N VAL A 788 -34.06 -31.14 11.72
CA VAL A 788 -34.88 -31.22 12.96
C VAL A 788 -36.14 -32.08 12.72
N ARG A 789 -36.84 -31.86 11.61
CA ARG A 789 -38.05 -32.63 11.25
C ARG A 789 -37.72 -34.11 11.05
N THR A 790 -36.58 -34.38 10.39
CA THR A 790 -36.15 -35.75 10.14
C THR A 790 -35.76 -36.45 11.45
N ALA A 791 -34.98 -35.78 12.30
CA ALA A 791 -34.65 -36.34 13.62
C ALA A 791 -35.88 -36.60 14.50
N LEU A 792 -36.83 -35.66 14.51
CA LEU A 792 -38.07 -35.81 15.22
C LEU A 792 -38.89 -37.04 14.76
N ALA A 793 -38.98 -37.20 13.44
CA ALA A 793 -39.69 -38.34 12.84
C ALA A 793 -39.04 -39.70 13.19
N TYR A 794 -37.70 -39.75 13.19
CA TYR A 794 -36.97 -40.94 13.62
C TYR A 794 -37.16 -41.24 15.10
N LEU A 795 -37.10 -40.25 15.96
CA LEU A 795 -37.33 -40.39 17.42
C LEU A 795 -38.76 -40.80 17.74
N GLU A 796 -39.73 -40.25 17.02
CA GLU A 796 -41.16 -40.63 17.15
C GLU A 796 -41.34 -42.08 16.77
N LYS A 797 -40.83 -42.52 15.64
CA LYS A 797 -40.90 -43.90 15.19
C LYS A 797 -40.18 -44.83 16.18
N TYR A 798 -39.01 -44.47 16.67
CA TYR A 798 -38.25 -45.22 17.66
C TYR A 798 -39.05 -45.39 18.96
N SER A 799 -39.67 -44.34 19.46
CA SER A 799 -40.46 -44.34 20.66
C SER A 799 -41.69 -45.25 20.61
N LEU A 800 -42.33 -45.35 19.41
CA LEU A 800 -43.44 -46.26 19.17
C LEU A 800 -43.06 -47.73 19.34
N TYR A 801 -41.78 -48.07 19.02
CA TYR A 801 -41.33 -49.45 19.14
C TYR A 801 -40.74 -49.76 20.51
N ASN A 802 -40.04 -48.85 21.15
CA ASN A 802 -39.27 -49.09 22.37
C ASN A 802 -39.91 -48.52 23.66
N GLY A 803 -40.95 -47.72 23.54
CA GLY A 803 -41.70 -47.16 24.69
C GLY A 803 -40.97 -46.03 25.45
N LYS A 804 -39.65 -46.13 25.63
CA LYS A 804 -38.83 -45.14 26.31
C LYS A 804 -37.55 -44.84 25.53
N PHE A 805 -36.97 -43.66 25.72
CA PHE A 805 -35.70 -43.32 25.14
C PHE A 805 -34.58 -44.17 25.76
N MET A 806 -33.75 -44.71 24.90
CA MET A 806 -32.54 -45.44 25.24
C MET A 806 -31.36 -44.87 24.49
N LEU A 807 -30.16 -44.93 25.00
CA LEU A 807 -28.93 -44.48 24.31
C LEU A 807 -28.75 -45.23 22.98
N ILE A 808 -28.18 -44.55 22.03
CA ILE A 808 -27.80 -45.15 20.73
C ILE A 808 -26.64 -46.13 20.99
N SER A 809 -26.79 -47.37 20.59
CA SER A 809 -25.72 -48.37 20.71
C SER A 809 -24.68 -48.21 19.64
N GLU A 810 -23.44 -48.64 19.88
CA GLU A 810 -22.36 -48.66 18.89
C GLU A 810 -22.74 -49.38 17.59
N LYS A 811 -23.48 -50.48 17.72
CA LYS A 811 -23.97 -51.22 16.53
C LYS A 811 -24.97 -50.42 15.71
N GLU A 812 -25.81 -49.62 16.33
CA GLU A 812 -26.72 -48.72 15.61
C GLU A 812 -25.96 -47.62 14.90
N ILE A 813 -24.96 -47.04 15.55
CA ILE A 813 -24.08 -46.05 14.92
C ILE A 813 -23.35 -46.64 13.74
N ASP A 814 -22.72 -47.80 13.89
CA ASP A 814 -22.05 -48.48 12.82
C ASP A 814 -22.96 -48.83 11.63
N TYR A 815 -24.19 -49.25 11.91
CA TYR A 815 -25.18 -49.50 10.88
C TYR A 815 -25.59 -48.24 10.16
N MET A 816 -25.85 -47.15 10.87
CA MET A 816 -26.21 -45.85 10.28
C MET A 816 -25.10 -45.34 9.36
N ILE A 817 -23.85 -45.37 9.78
CA ILE A 817 -22.70 -44.92 9.00
C ILE A 817 -22.51 -45.81 7.74
N LYS A 818 -22.56 -47.14 7.89
CA LYS A 818 -22.47 -48.07 6.76
C LYS A 818 -23.56 -47.79 5.72
N ARG A 819 -24.80 -47.61 6.16
CA ARG A 819 -25.93 -47.31 5.30
C ARG A 819 -25.76 -45.97 4.59
N GLU A 820 -25.16 -44.98 5.21
CA GLU A 820 -24.95 -43.66 4.58
C GLU A 820 -23.86 -43.69 3.54
N ILE A 821 -22.74 -44.33 3.79
CA ILE A 821 -21.69 -44.50 2.78
C ILE A 821 -22.26 -45.25 1.57
N PHE A 822 -23.09 -46.25 1.84
CA PHE A 822 -23.77 -47.00 0.79
C PHE A 822 -24.79 -46.14 0.02
N LEU A 823 -25.59 -45.32 0.73
CA LEU A 823 -26.57 -44.40 0.11
C LEU A 823 -25.88 -43.31 -0.72
N THR A 824 -24.75 -42.80 -0.28
CA THR A 824 -23.94 -41.84 -1.02
C THR A 824 -23.38 -42.48 -2.28
N ALA A 825 -22.96 -43.74 -2.20
CA ALA A 825 -22.55 -44.54 -3.34
C ALA A 825 -23.71 -44.84 -4.31
N LYS A 826 -24.96 -44.94 -3.85
CA LYS A 826 -26.14 -45.35 -4.60
C LYS A 826 -26.96 -44.20 -5.21
N LEU A 827 -26.64 -42.96 -4.91
CA LEU A 827 -27.40 -41.79 -5.41
C LEU A 827 -27.42 -41.60 -6.93
N GLY A 828 -26.64 -42.38 -7.69
CA GLY A 828 -26.87 -42.56 -9.12
C GLY A 828 -27.98 -43.55 -9.35
N LYS A 829 -29.15 -43.11 -9.84
CA LYS A 829 -30.34 -43.95 -10.12
C LYS A 829 -30.12 -45.19 -11.02
N ASN A 830 -28.92 -45.42 -11.53
CA ASN A 830 -28.52 -46.52 -12.43
C ASN A 830 -27.37 -47.37 -11.91
N ALA A 831 -26.99 -47.28 -10.64
CA ALA A 831 -25.92 -48.14 -10.11
C ALA A 831 -26.50 -49.53 -9.81
N ASN A 832 -26.23 -50.51 -10.66
CA ASN A 832 -26.46 -51.91 -10.44
C ASN A 832 -25.51 -52.55 -9.41
N LEU A 833 -25.15 -51.81 -8.38
CA LEU A 833 -24.40 -52.33 -7.23
C LEU A 833 -25.37 -52.97 -6.27
N ASP A 834 -25.30 -54.32 -6.14
CA ASP A 834 -26.09 -55.05 -5.16
C ASP A 834 -25.61 -54.68 -3.75
N GLU A 835 -26.52 -54.17 -2.93
CA GLU A 835 -26.31 -53.78 -1.53
C GLU A 835 -25.63 -54.93 -0.77
N LYS A 836 -26.04 -56.17 -1.04
CA LYS A 836 -25.44 -57.36 -0.45
C LYS A 836 -23.99 -57.57 -0.85
N GLU A 837 -23.62 -57.18 -2.07
CA GLU A 837 -22.26 -57.37 -2.58
C GLU A 837 -21.28 -56.36 -1.99
N VAL A 838 -21.68 -55.10 -1.84
CA VAL A 838 -20.87 -54.07 -1.20
C VAL A 838 -20.70 -54.36 0.28
N PHE A 839 -21.77 -54.77 0.97
CA PHE A 839 -21.69 -55.16 2.38
C PHE A 839 -20.95 -56.50 2.57
N LYS A 840 -21.07 -57.44 1.65
CA LYS A 840 -20.38 -58.71 1.74
C LYS A 840 -18.88 -58.58 1.50
N ASN A 841 -18.48 -57.67 0.61
CA ASN A 841 -17.07 -57.37 0.36
C ASN A 841 -16.43 -56.55 1.48
N SER A 842 -17.19 -55.82 2.31
CA SER A 842 -16.70 -55.05 3.45
C SER A 842 -16.48 -55.91 4.73
N THR A 843 -17.02 -57.13 4.76
CA THR A 843 -16.95 -58.06 5.91
C THR A 843 -15.98 -59.21 5.74
N GLN A 844 -15.25 -59.33 4.59
CA GLN A 844 -14.26 -60.37 4.39
C GLN A 844 -12.96 -60.06 5.15
N SER A 845 -12.78 -60.72 6.26
CA SER A 845 -11.64 -60.55 7.18
C SER A 845 -10.26 -60.82 6.53
N GLU A 846 -10.16 -61.63 5.50
CA GLU A 846 -8.88 -61.99 4.88
C GLU A 846 -8.31 -60.88 4.01
N VAL A 847 -9.15 -60.13 3.27
CA VAL A 847 -8.70 -58.99 2.45
C VAL A 847 -8.33 -57.78 3.31
N ASP A 848 -8.95 -57.64 4.48
CA ASP A 848 -8.65 -56.58 5.42
C ASP A 848 -7.32 -56.79 6.15
N LEU A 849 -6.94 -58.06 6.37
CA LEU A 849 -5.64 -58.39 6.95
C LEU A 849 -4.49 -58.06 6.01
N GLU A 850 -4.60 -58.41 4.73
CA GLU A 850 -3.58 -58.09 3.72
C GLU A 850 -3.42 -56.59 3.49
N LEU A 851 -4.51 -55.82 3.54
CA LEU A 851 -4.45 -54.36 3.49
C LEU A 851 -3.88 -53.74 4.76
N SER A 852 -4.21 -54.28 5.96
CA SER A 852 -3.77 -53.72 7.23
C SER A 852 -2.26 -53.88 7.47
N GLU A 853 -1.61 -54.85 6.82
CA GLU A 853 -0.17 -55.07 6.90
C GLU A 853 0.64 -54.09 6.00
N LYS A 854 -0.01 -53.39 5.05
CA LYS A 854 0.65 -52.49 4.11
C LYS A 854 0.69 -51.05 4.67
N THR A 855 1.65 -50.32 4.16
CA THR A 855 1.78 -48.86 4.45
C THR A 855 1.27 -48.05 3.29
N LEU A 856 0.98 -46.74 3.53
CA LEU A 856 0.49 -45.84 2.49
C LEU A 856 1.40 -45.78 1.27
N ASN A 857 2.74 -45.85 1.47
CA ASN A 857 3.71 -45.80 0.38
C ASN A 857 3.72 -47.07 -0.52
N GLU A 858 3.21 -48.18 -0.03
CA GLU A 858 3.10 -49.42 -0.76
C GLU A 858 1.81 -49.50 -1.56
N MET A 859 0.91 -48.54 -1.43
CA MET A 859 -0.40 -48.53 -2.05
C MET A 859 -0.42 -47.80 -3.37
N SER A 860 -1.30 -48.23 -4.25
CA SER A 860 -1.55 -47.51 -5.52
C SER A 860 -2.77 -46.61 -5.39
N TYR A 861 -2.61 -45.37 -5.78
CA TYR A 861 -3.69 -44.34 -5.76
C TYR A 861 -4.23 -44.06 -7.16
N ARG A 862 -4.21 -45.04 -8.05
CA ARG A 862 -4.74 -44.90 -9.40
C ARG A 862 -6.26 -44.65 -9.37
N ARG A 863 -6.70 -43.78 -10.26
CA ARG A 863 -8.12 -43.50 -10.47
C ARG A 863 -8.83 -44.77 -10.93
N ASN A 864 -9.96 -45.04 -10.27
CA ASN A 864 -10.80 -46.18 -10.67
C ASN A 864 -12.16 -45.66 -11.14
N LEU A 865 -12.29 -45.44 -12.45
CA LEU A 865 -13.53 -44.95 -13.04
C LEU A 865 -14.64 -46.00 -12.93
N ASN A 866 -15.73 -45.58 -12.30
CA ASN A 866 -16.91 -46.40 -12.07
C ASN A 866 -18.19 -45.55 -12.15
N THR A 867 -19.34 -46.20 -12.05
CA THR A 867 -20.66 -45.53 -12.13
C THR A 867 -20.90 -44.48 -10.99
N LEU A 868 -20.12 -44.53 -9.93
CA LEU A 868 -20.24 -43.62 -8.76
C LEU A 868 -19.53 -42.28 -8.99
N CYS A 869 -18.68 -42.19 -10.04
CA CYS A 869 -17.96 -40.97 -10.37
C CYS A 869 -18.90 -39.79 -10.67
N ALA A 870 -20.11 -40.04 -11.14
CA ALA A 870 -21.11 -38.99 -11.44
C ALA A 870 -21.55 -38.24 -10.19
N ASN A 871 -21.53 -38.88 -9.01
CA ASN A 871 -21.95 -38.35 -7.72
C ASN A 871 -20.79 -38.27 -6.72
N CYS A 872 -19.55 -38.32 -7.21
CA CYS A 872 -18.38 -38.22 -6.35
C CYS A 872 -18.21 -36.78 -5.87
N SER A 873 -17.96 -36.58 -4.57
CA SER A 873 -17.61 -35.31 -3.97
C SER A 873 -16.37 -34.66 -4.62
N GLU A 874 -15.43 -35.49 -5.06
CA GLU A 874 -14.16 -35.09 -5.66
C GLU A 874 -14.19 -34.99 -7.20
N LYS A 875 -15.37 -34.96 -7.80
CA LYS A 875 -15.52 -34.91 -9.28
C LYS A 875 -14.86 -33.71 -9.93
N ASP A 876 -14.87 -32.57 -9.25
CA ASP A 876 -14.36 -31.32 -9.77
C ASP A 876 -12.81 -31.28 -9.76
N ILE A 877 -12.20 -32.00 -8.83
CA ILE A 877 -10.75 -32.19 -8.75
C ILE A 877 -10.29 -33.35 -9.65
N CYS A 878 -11.14 -34.39 -9.80
CA CYS A 878 -10.84 -35.54 -10.62
C CYS A 878 -11.20 -35.27 -12.06
N LEU A 879 -10.26 -34.72 -12.84
CA LEU A 879 -10.45 -34.35 -14.26
C LEU A 879 -10.94 -35.49 -15.17
N GLU A 880 -10.79 -36.74 -14.78
CA GLU A 880 -11.25 -37.92 -15.56
C GLU A 880 -12.72 -38.28 -15.29
N SER A 881 -13.34 -37.71 -14.27
CA SER A 881 -14.76 -37.93 -13.97
C SER A 881 -15.68 -37.50 -15.14
N PHE A 882 -15.22 -36.53 -15.93
CA PHE A 882 -15.93 -36.06 -17.12
C PHE A 882 -15.96 -37.08 -18.28
N LYS A 883 -15.00 -38.03 -18.31
CA LYS A 883 -14.94 -39.09 -19.34
C LYS A 883 -15.95 -40.20 -19.07
N SER A 884 -16.38 -40.38 -17.84
CA SER A 884 -17.30 -41.44 -17.44
C SER A 884 -18.75 -41.22 -17.93
N LYS A 885 -19.10 -40.05 -18.47
CA LYS A 885 -20.41 -39.74 -19.04
C LYS A 885 -20.62 -40.35 -20.44
N LYS A 886 -19.58 -40.96 -21.05
CA LYS A 886 -19.61 -41.55 -22.41
C LYS A 886 -19.49 -43.08 -22.43
N ALA A 887 -19.36 -43.73 -21.29
CA ALA A 887 -19.44 -45.19 -21.15
C ALA A 887 -20.77 -45.54 -20.43
#